data_47fe5338b75e8ebce866f3f4f962aa17
#
_entry.id   47fe5338b75e8ebce866f3f4f962aa17
#
_cell.length_a   1.000
_cell.length_b   1.000
_cell.length_c   1.000
_cell.angle_alpha   90.00
_cell.angle_beta   90.00
_cell.angle_gamma   90.00
#
_symmetry.space_group_name_H-M   'P 1'
#
loop_
_entity.id
_entity.type
_entity.pdbx_description
1 polymer ?
#
loop_
_entity_poly.entity_id
_entity_poly.type
_entity_poly.pdbx_seq_one_letter_code
_entity_poly.pdbx_strand_id
1 'polypeptide(L)'
;MGENYWQWDSCKWGTHRVNCLPGSCPFRVYMRDGRVVREEISCTLPGFEDPDFRLPDSNPRGCQKGYQHSRSMYGPDRLLYPMKRKGERGSGQWERISWEQAFEEIGAKLADIIERYGPQSIVGDGGTNGPGALRGGGEGSMPGFVGRLGGVSLDVNFLIGDFNPGQYLSFGQSQHSPGMENYFVADTLLITQGNPVYSMISEIHYTLEARYRGAKVVAILPDKNPSAQFADMWLPINWSADPALWLGVAKILIDRGWIDTEFVKEQTDAPVLVRSDNGAFLRESDLREGGDAEQFFILDSASGELEPLPKGTLAMACDYALEAELNVTLKDGRQLAVTTVFSILKRRVAEYTPEKVQEISGIHPEQLTKLAELVKPPRKVFFASIANAGKLYHGDLLERSYCYILALTGNVGKPGTGILGWSAGTEAVAGSAFVGAMPQQLLEAPDPIMTAIDLSQKLQENYRTHFKMDPTMPPAEAALGVMREGMRSSGTLGPPVFLWLYHAGYSEVWDKHLDDPNAPRKISEYAQQAVANGWWKGFERPARDVPPRAMLVSGGNPLRRHRGGMNTYLKNLWLKLELAVVADSRWSTSGLYADYVLPAASFYEYAEMRLSLPVSRLTAFTDQSVPMLGESKTDRQIVLGLLQQVQANLLARGVERYKSGGGEIVVRELEWRATSGNRYGDSNQDEERLLDDTYRAMGQMGWFTSVDGEDLNLANLRKNGMAWLSGRPSWHASVVQNADMVPGQIHAPFRDQVERKVPYSTTTRRIQFYIDHPWFVEADEHLVRYKQPPNIGGSQPVRLTGGHLRWSIHSNWVVSEEMLKLHRGEPFAFVNDEAAKARGIAEHDYIRVFNDYGSFIVRAKLSACTRPDQLVIYHAWEPYQYPNWMPHDGIEPGPPKGLHFAGGYRHFEYTLWNWAPSQSDRQTNVDFEKADQFG
;
A
#
# COMPACT_ATOMS: atom_id res chain seq x y z
N MET A 1 -2.25 -17.30 -35.02
CA MET A 1 -2.40 -18.37 -34.02
C MET A 1 -2.61 -19.64 -34.82
N GLY A 2 -1.56 -20.42 -35.02
CA GLY A 2 -1.58 -21.55 -35.93
C GLY A 2 -1.98 -22.86 -35.24
N GLU A 3 -1.84 -23.95 -35.98
CA GLU A 3 -2.13 -25.32 -35.60
C GLU A 3 -1.56 -25.75 -34.23
N ASN A 4 -0.54 -25.07 -33.70
CA ASN A 4 0.16 -25.42 -32.47
C ASN A 4 -0.55 -24.96 -31.16
N TYR A 5 -1.58 -24.12 -31.25
CA TYR A 5 -2.23 -23.58 -30.04
C TYR A 5 -2.95 -24.67 -29.21
N TRP A 6 -3.44 -25.71 -29.86
CA TRP A 6 -4.16 -26.81 -29.25
C TRP A 6 -3.31 -28.07 -29.03
N GLN A 7 -1.97 -27.96 -29.20
CA GLN A 7 -1.03 -29.04 -28.99
C GLN A 7 0.00 -28.62 -27.96
N TRP A 8 0.17 -29.43 -26.95
CA TRP A 8 1.14 -29.19 -25.86
C TRP A 8 1.71 -30.51 -25.36
N ASP A 9 2.93 -30.45 -24.81
CA ASP A 9 3.65 -31.58 -24.24
C ASP A 9 3.41 -31.69 -22.74
N SER A 10 3.23 -30.54 -22.07
CA SER A 10 3.06 -30.46 -20.63
C SER A 10 2.21 -29.24 -20.23
N CYS A 11 1.69 -29.32 -18.99
CA CYS A 11 0.89 -28.25 -18.40
C CYS A 11 1.26 -28.10 -16.92
N LYS A 12 1.54 -26.87 -16.49
CA LYS A 12 1.88 -26.55 -15.10
C LYS A 12 1.01 -25.43 -14.55
N TRP A 13 1.10 -25.22 -13.25
CA TRP A 13 0.47 -24.08 -12.60
C TRP A 13 1.32 -22.82 -12.80
N GLY A 14 0.64 -21.68 -12.93
CA GLY A 14 1.27 -20.38 -13.04
C GLY A 14 0.47 -19.29 -12.38
N THR A 15 1.15 -18.26 -11.93
CA THR A 15 0.58 -17.01 -11.44
C THR A 15 1.58 -15.87 -11.65
N HIS A 16 1.11 -14.63 -11.57
CA HIS A 16 1.94 -13.45 -11.71
C HIS A 16 2.06 -12.76 -10.36
N ARG A 17 3.29 -12.51 -9.92
CA ARG A 17 3.57 -11.75 -8.69
C ARG A 17 3.57 -10.24 -8.97
N VAL A 18 2.51 -9.75 -9.56
CA VAL A 18 2.31 -8.31 -9.75
C VAL A 18 1.33 -7.77 -8.72
N ASN A 19 1.48 -6.49 -8.44
CA ASN A 19 0.67 -5.78 -7.46
C ASN A 19 -0.74 -5.48 -8.01
N CYS A 20 -1.56 -6.50 -8.18
CA CYS A 20 -2.95 -6.37 -8.61
C CYS A 20 -3.90 -6.99 -7.58
N LEU A 21 -5.10 -6.41 -7.48
CA LEU A 21 -6.17 -6.87 -6.61
C LEU A 21 -7.30 -7.51 -7.45
N PRO A 22 -7.91 -8.54 -6.94
CA PRO A 22 -7.58 -9.32 -5.74
C PRO A 22 -6.27 -10.10 -5.88
N GLY A 23 -5.75 -10.28 -7.08
CA GLY A 23 -4.54 -11.05 -7.34
C GLY A 23 -4.71 -12.55 -7.13
N SER A 24 -3.59 -13.27 -6.99
CA SER A 24 -3.56 -14.74 -6.82
C SER A 24 -4.39 -15.49 -7.87
N CYS A 25 -4.34 -15.02 -9.11
CA CYS A 25 -5.03 -15.65 -10.23
C CYS A 25 -4.29 -16.93 -10.61
N PRO A 26 -4.89 -18.12 -10.48
CA PRO A 26 -4.26 -19.35 -10.90
C PRO A 26 -4.43 -19.54 -12.40
N PHE A 27 -3.33 -19.83 -13.07
CA PHE A 27 -3.31 -20.14 -14.49
C PHE A 27 -2.85 -21.59 -14.71
N ARG A 28 -3.35 -22.18 -15.78
CA ARG A 28 -2.77 -23.36 -16.42
C ARG A 28 -1.89 -22.89 -17.56
N VAL A 29 -0.60 -23.19 -17.47
CA VAL A 29 0.42 -22.80 -18.44
C VAL A 29 0.78 -24.03 -19.27
N TYR A 30 0.52 -23.96 -20.56
CA TYR A 30 0.72 -25.06 -21.50
C TYR A 30 2.01 -24.83 -22.28
N MET A 31 2.87 -25.83 -22.30
CA MET A 31 4.16 -25.78 -22.97
C MET A 31 4.22 -26.76 -24.13
N ARG A 32 5.00 -26.38 -25.13
CA ARG A 32 5.41 -27.23 -26.23
C ARG A 32 6.83 -26.88 -26.65
N ASP A 33 7.65 -27.89 -26.85
CA ASP A 33 9.06 -27.75 -27.28
C ASP A 33 9.82 -26.72 -26.41
N GLY A 34 9.62 -26.76 -25.09
CA GLY A 34 10.25 -25.86 -24.12
C GLY A 34 9.77 -24.42 -24.13
N ARG A 35 8.64 -24.11 -24.79
CA ARG A 35 8.06 -22.77 -24.86
C ARG A 35 6.62 -22.78 -24.37
N VAL A 36 6.21 -21.70 -23.72
CA VAL A 36 4.81 -21.46 -23.39
C VAL A 36 4.05 -21.14 -24.68
N VAL A 37 3.01 -21.94 -24.95
CA VAL A 37 2.16 -21.77 -26.15
C VAL A 37 0.78 -21.23 -25.80
N ARG A 38 0.33 -21.41 -24.56
CA ARG A 38 -1.00 -20.97 -24.11
C ARG A 38 -1.04 -20.80 -22.60
N GLU A 39 -1.84 -19.85 -22.15
CA GLU A 39 -2.24 -19.66 -20.75
C GLU A 39 -3.76 -19.71 -20.66
N GLU A 40 -4.28 -20.38 -19.64
CA GLU A 40 -5.70 -20.40 -19.31
C GLU A 40 -5.92 -20.15 -17.83
N ILE A 41 -7.01 -19.50 -17.49
CA ILE A 41 -7.43 -19.39 -16.10
C ILE A 41 -8.02 -20.72 -15.67
N SER A 42 -7.57 -21.23 -14.53
CA SER A 42 -8.18 -22.40 -13.92
C SER A 42 -9.51 -21.98 -13.28
N CYS A 43 -10.61 -22.43 -13.84
CA CYS A 43 -11.96 -22.14 -13.32
C CYS A 43 -12.43 -23.16 -12.28
N THR A 44 -11.78 -24.32 -12.19
CA THR A 44 -12.12 -25.38 -11.24
C THR A 44 -10.92 -25.61 -10.34
N LEU A 45 -11.01 -25.15 -9.12
CA LEU A 45 -9.94 -25.25 -8.14
C LEU A 45 -10.34 -26.23 -7.05
N PRO A 46 -9.43 -27.09 -6.54
CA PRO A 46 -9.68 -27.92 -5.38
C PRO A 46 -10.11 -27.09 -4.17
N GLY A 47 -11.06 -27.57 -3.38
CA GLY A 47 -11.51 -26.91 -2.16
C GLY A 47 -12.58 -25.82 -2.33
N PHE A 48 -13.04 -25.56 -3.56
CA PHE A 48 -14.19 -24.70 -3.82
C PHE A 48 -15.49 -25.47 -4.07
N GLU A 49 -15.45 -26.77 -3.97
CA GLU A 49 -16.57 -27.70 -4.19
C GLU A 49 -17.36 -27.96 -2.90
N ASP A 50 -17.50 -26.96 -2.03
CA ASP A 50 -18.35 -27.15 -0.85
C ASP A 50 -19.82 -27.05 -1.26
N PRO A 51 -20.59 -28.16 -1.28
CA PRO A 51 -21.99 -28.17 -1.65
C PRO A 51 -22.87 -27.39 -0.66
N ASP A 52 -22.39 -27.19 0.57
CA ASP A 52 -23.05 -26.37 1.60
C ASP A 52 -22.59 -24.90 1.54
N PHE A 53 -21.64 -24.59 0.67
CA PHE A 53 -21.15 -23.23 0.50
C PHE A 53 -22.22 -22.39 -0.15
N ARG A 54 -22.97 -21.66 0.66
CA ARG A 54 -24.11 -20.82 0.26
C ARG A 54 -23.68 -19.58 -0.52
N LEU A 55 -22.40 -19.40 -0.76
CA LEU A 55 -21.84 -18.34 -1.55
C LEU A 55 -21.77 -18.78 -3.01
N PRO A 56 -22.07 -17.88 -3.97
CA PRO A 56 -21.91 -18.19 -5.37
C PRO A 56 -20.43 -18.36 -5.70
N ASP A 57 -20.13 -18.76 -6.91
CA ASP A 57 -18.79 -18.99 -7.45
C ASP A 57 -17.75 -17.98 -6.94
N SER A 58 -17.02 -18.36 -5.88
CA SER A 58 -15.97 -17.57 -5.25
C SER A 58 -14.57 -17.87 -5.84
N ASN A 59 -14.51 -18.65 -6.90
CA ASN A 59 -13.25 -18.96 -7.57
C ASN A 59 -12.55 -17.68 -8.07
N PRO A 60 -11.24 -17.56 -7.85
CA PRO A 60 -10.47 -16.45 -8.39
C PRO A 60 -10.58 -16.40 -9.91
N ARG A 61 -10.79 -15.20 -10.43
CA ARG A 61 -10.81 -14.94 -11.88
C ARG A 61 -9.51 -14.29 -12.30
N GLY A 62 -9.00 -14.67 -13.46
CA GLY A 62 -7.93 -13.95 -14.10
C GLY A 62 -8.43 -12.80 -14.97
N CYS A 63 -7.52 -12.16 -15.67
CA CYS A 63 -7.84 -11.08 -16.59
C CYS A 63 -7.01 -11.17 -17.86
N GLN A 64 -7.43 -10.43 -18.89
CA GLN A 64 -6.75 -10.40 -20.19
C GLN A 64 -5.27 -10.02 -20.13
N LYS A 65 -4.83 -9.31 -19.09
CA LYS A 65 -3.41 -8.99 -18.89
C LYS A 65 -2.59 -10.25 -18.61
N GLY A 66 -3.11 -11.09 -17.70
CA GLY A 66 -2.47 -12.35 -17.34
C GLY A 66 -2.42 -13.38 -18.46
N TYR A 67 -3.45 -13.44 -19.31
CA TYR A 67 -3.49 -14.33 -20.48
C TYR A 67 -2.39 -14.10 -21.52
N GLN A 68 -1.69 -12.99 -21.42
CA GLN A 68 -0.70 -12.59 -22.41
C GLN A 68 0.69 -12.40 -21.82
N HIS A 69 0.93 -12.99 -20.65
CA HIS A 69 2.23 -12.85 -20.01
C HIS A 69 3.35 -13.47 -20.88
N SER A 70 3.14 -14.65 -21.45
CA SER A 70 4.11 -15.28 -22.33
C SER A 70 4.47 -14.42 -23.53
N ARG A 71 3.52 -13.63 -24.07
CA ARG A 71 3.79 -12.70 -25.16
C ARG A 71 4.79 -11.61 -24.76
N SER A 72 4.59 -11.06 -23.57
CA SER A 72 5.56 -10.10 -23.00
C SER A 72 6.88 -10.78 -22.65
N MET A 73 6.84 -11.99 -22.10
CA MET A 73 8.05 -12.75 -21.74
C MET A 73 8.96 -13.01 -22.94
N TYR A 74 8.37 -13.23 -24.12
CA TYR A 74 9.10 -13.41 -25.39
C TYR A 74 9.16 -12.13 -26.25
N GLY A 75 8.75 -10.99 -25.67
CA GLY A 75 8.71 -9.71 -26.37
C GLY A 75 10.10 -9.15 -26.71
N PRO A 76 10.16 -8.15 -27.60
CA PRO A 76 11.43 -7.58 -28.06
C PRO A 76 12.16 -6.76 -26.98
N ASP A 77 11.47 -6.33 -25.95
CA ASP A 77 12.02 -5.60 -24.80
C ASP A 77 12.54 -6.51 -23.68
N ARG A 78 12.48 -7.85 -23.89
CA ARG A 78 12.98 -8.83 -22.95
C ARG A 78 14.52 -8.73 -22.82
N LEU A 79 14.98 -8.58 -21.57
CA LEU A 79 16.41 -8.63 -21.23
C LEU A 79 16.88 -10.08 -21.19
N LEU A 80 17.93 -10.39 -21.94
CA LEU A 80 18.48 -11.75 -22.05
C LEU A 80 19.90 -11.88 -21.50
N TYR A 81 20.63 -10.79 -21.43
CA TYR A 81 22.05 -10.76 -21.08
C TYR A 81 22.38 -9.60 -20.16
N PRO A 82 23.40 -9.71 -19.30
CA PRO A 82 23.92 -8.55 -18.57
C PRO A 82 24.44 -7.48 -19.52
N MET A 83 24.04 -6.24 -19.30
CA MET A 83 24.39 -5.11 -20.15
C MET A 83 25.09 -4.02 -19.33
N LYS A 84 26.17 -3.48 -19.86
CA LYS A 84 26.91 -2.35 -19.32
C LYS A 84 26.78 -1.15 -20.23
N ARG A 85 26.58 0.00 -19.67
CA ARG A 85 26.51 1.27 -20.38
C ARG A 85 27.86 1.68 -20.95
N LYS A 86 27.89 2.14 -22.20
CA LYS A 86 29.09 2.70 -22.85
C LYS A 86 29.15 4.21 -22.85
N GLY A 87 28.07 4.89 -23.13
CA GLY A 87 28.02 6.35 -23.20
C GLY A 87 27.54 7.01 -21.90
N GLU A 88 26.99 8.19 -22.00
CA GLU A 88 26.32 8.84 -20.86
C GLU A 88 25.02 8.10 -20.51
N ARG A 89 24.55 8.25 -19.28
CA ARG A 89 23.27 7.68 -18.84
C ARG A 89 22.13 8.24 -19.71
N GLY A 90 21.31 7.34 -20.25
CA GLY A 90 20.23 7.71 -21.19
C GLY A 90 20.66 7.79 -22.65
N SER A 91 21.95 7.57 -23.00
CA SER A 91 22.44 7.61 -24.40
C SER A 91 21.95 6.42 -25.26
N GLY A 92 21.43 5.37 -24.62
CA GLY A 92 21.03 4.14 -25.33
C GLY A 92 22.20 3.28 -25.82
N GLN A 93 23.44 3.58 -25.43
CA GLN A 93 24.64 2.84 -25.86
C GLN A 93 24.99 1.78 -24.83
N TRP A 94 24.91 0.52 -25.22
CA TRP A 94 25.11 -0.63 -24.35
C TRP A 94 26.09 -1.63 -24.95
N GLU A 95 26.80 -2.36 -24.09
CA GLU A 95 27.57 -3.55 -24.43
C GLU A 95 27.13 -4.73 -23.58
N ARG A 96 27.07 -5.90 -24.19
CA ARG A 96 26.91 -7.15 -23.46
C ARG A 96 28.20 -7.49 -22.74
N ILE A 97 28.08 -7.88 -21.47
CA ILE A 97 29.17 -8.38 -20.65
C ILE A 97 28.82 -9.76 -20.07
N SER A 98 29.79 -10.46 -19.50
CA SER A 98 29.49 -11.68 -18.76
C SER A 98 28.97 -11.40 -17.36
N TRP A 99 28.34 -12.41 -16.72
CA TRP A 99 27.93 -12.31 -15.33
C TRP A 99 29.10 -12.11 -14.37
N GLU A 100 30.25 -12.80 -14.64
CA GLU A 100 31.46 -12.68 -13.85
C GLU A 100 31.97 -11.23 -13.87
N GLN A 101 32.04 -10.64 -15.05
CA GLN A 101 32.41 -9.22 -15.20
C GLN A 101 31.42 -8.30 -14.52
N ALA A 102 30.12 -8.53 -14.66
CA ALA A 102 29.10 -7.72 -14.01
C ALA A 102 29.23 -7.77 -12.48
N PHE A 103 29.34 -8.95 -11.91
CA PHE A 103 29.48 -9.14 -10.47
C PHE A 103 30.78 -8.53 -9.94
N GLU A 104 31.92 -8.75 -10.61
CA GLU A 104 33.20 -8.20 -10.23
C GLU A 104 33.19 -6.66 -10.21
N GLU A 105 32.77 -6.03 -11.30
CA GLU A 105 32.77 -4.57 -11.43
C GLU A 105 31.79 -3.91 -10.45
N ILE A 106 30.56 -4.43 -10.32
CA ILE A 106 29.56 -3.90 -9.40
C ILE A 106 30.01 -4.13 -7.96
N GLY A 107 30.48 -5.34 -7.63
CA GLY A 107 30.96 -5.70 -6.29
C GLY A 107 32.13 -4.83 -5.83
N ALA A 108 33.11 -4.62 -6.72
CA ALA A 108 34.27 -3.73 -6.44
C ALA A 108 33.85 -2.29 -6.20
N LYS A 109 32.86 -1.79 -6.97
CA LYS A 109 32.35 -0.43 -6.83
C LYS A 109 31.53 -0.26 -5.54
N LEU A 110 30.71 -1.25 -5.17
CA LEU A 110 30.00 -1.23 -3.89
C LEU A 110 30.95 -1.28 -2.69
N ALA A 111 32.01 -2.10 -2.75
CA ALA A 111 33.02 -2.15 -1.71
C ALA A 111 33.74 -0.80 -1.55
N ASP A 112 34.07 -0.14 -2.68
CA ASP A 112 34.65 1.21 -2.67
C ASP A 112 33.73 2.25 -2.02
N ILE A 113 32.43 2.20 -2.34
CA ILE A 113 31.42 3.09 -1.78
C ILE A 113 31.26 2.86 -0.26
N ILE A 114 31.24 1.60 0.18
CA ILE A 114 31.15 1.26 1.61
C ILE A 114 32.36 1.84 2.37
N GLU A 115 33.54 1.67 1.83
CA GLU A 115 34.77 2.11 2.48
C GLU A 115 34.89 3.64 2.52
N ARG A 116 34.52 4.36 1.45
CA ARG A 116 34.69 5.81 1.35
C ARG A 116 33.57 6.59 2.02
N TYR A 117 32.32 6.11 1.94
CA TYR A 117 31.14 6.88 2.33
C TYR A 117 30.27 6.17 3.37
N GLY A 118 30.55 4.91 3.64
CA GLY A 118 29.71 4.08 4.50
C GLY A 118 28.50 3.47 3.77
N PRO A 119 27.95 2.39 4.33
CA PRO A 119 26.92 1.60 3.66
C PRO A 119 25.59 2.36 3.47
N GLN A 120 25.26 3.36 4.31
CA GLN A 120 24.02 4.13 4.18
C GLN A 120 23.96 5.01 2.92
N SER A 121 25.08 5.19 2.21
CA SER A 121 25.11 5.83 0.90
C SER A 121 24.61 4.91 -0.24
N ILE A 122 24.35 3.63 0.05
CA ILE A 122 23.75 2.65 -0.86
C ILE A 122 22.27 2.55 -0.58
N VAL A 123 21.44 2.82 -1.59
CA VAL A 123 19.98 2.82 -1.47
C VAL A 123 19.40 1.71 -2.34
N GLY A 124 18.52 0.92 -1.77
CA GLY A 124 17.75 -0.12 -2.44
C GLY A 124 16.32 0.31 -2.70
N ASP A 125 15.89 0.21 -3.96
CA ASP A 125 14.51 0.44 -4.37
C ASP A 125 13.96 -0.85 -4.99
N GLY A 126 13.01 -1.48 -4.30
CA GLY A 126 12.27 -2.63 -4.82
C GLY A 126 11.02 -2.18 -5.57
N GLY A 127 10.57 -3.00 -6.53
CA GLY A 127 9.27 -2.80 -7.15
C GLY A 127 8.13 -3.18 -6.23
N THR A 128 6.93 -2.72 -6.57
CA THR A 128 5.69 -3.19 -5.97
C THR A 128 5.27 -4.58 -6.51
N ASN A 129 6.24 -5.43 -6.83
CA ASN A 129 5.97 -6.81 -7.19
C ASN A 129 5.32 -7.52 -6.00
N GLY A 130 4.32 -8.33 -6.27
CA GLY A 130 3.66 -9.08 -5.22
C GLY A 130 4.69 -9.86 -4.40
N PRO A 131 4.55 -9.89 -3.07
CA PRO A 131 5.50 -10.58 -2.21
C PRO A 131 5.55 -12.07 -2.55
N GLY A 132 6.76 -12.61 -2.55
CA GLY A 132 7.06 -14.03 -2.62
C GLY A 132 7.92 -14.42 -1.43
N ALA A 133 8.08 -15.70 -1.19
CA ALA A 133 8.88 -16.20 -0.07
C ALA A 133 10.37 -15.81 -0.19
N LEU A 134 10.88 -15.74 -1.40
CA LEU A 134 12.30 -15.46 -1.66
C LEU A 134 12.53 -14.15 -2.41
N ARG A 135 11.53 -13.62 -3.11
CA ARG A 135 11.66 -12.53 -4.07
C ARG A 135 10.67 -11.43 -3.74
N GLY A 136 10.98 -10.19 -4.09
CA GLY A 136 10.04 -9.07 -3.98
C GLY A 136 10.03 -8.31 -2.66
N GLY A 137 10.72 -8.73 -1.66
CA GLY A 137 10.81 -8.07 -0.33
C GLY A 137 11.71 -8.85 0.62
N GLY A 138 12.03 -10.08 0.23
CA GLY A 138 12.85 -11.00 0.97
C GLY A 138 14.34 -10.86 0.71
N GLU A 139 15.08 -11.79 1.23
CA GLU A 139 16.54 -11.89 1.11
C GLU A 139 17.05 -11.97 -0.31
N GLY A 140 16.26 -12.50 -1.23
CA GLY A 140 16.55 -12.55 -2.64
C GLY A 140 16.23 -11.27 -3.42
N SER A 141 15.91 -10.14 -2.75
CA SER A 141 15.62 -8.87 -3.39
C SER A 141 16.77 -7.87 -3.26
N MET A 142 16.84 -6.88 -4.15
CA MET A 142 17.83 -5.79 -4.02
C MET A 142 17.67 -4.99 -2.70
N PRO A 143 16.45 -4.65 -2.24
CA PRO A 143 16.30 -4.06 -0.90
C PRO A 143 16.83 -4.94 0.23
N GLY A 144 16.59 -6.25 0.19
CA GLY A 144 17.14 -7.19 1.15
C GLY A 144 18.68 -7.25 1.11
N PHE A 145 19.27 -7.29 -0.09
CA PHE A 145 20.70 -7.19 -0.31
C PHE A 145 21.30 -5.91 0.28
N VAL A 146 20.70 -4.76 -0.05
CA VAL A 146 21.15 -3.46 0.46
C VAL A 146 21.05 -3.41 1.98
N GLY A 147 19.98 -3.93 2.57
CA GLY A 147 19.84 -4.05 4.03
C GLY A 147 20.95 -4.88 4.67
N ARG A 148 21.34 -6.00 4.03
CA ARG A 148 22.51 -6.81 4.51
C ARG A 148 23.81 -6.06 4.50
N LEU A 149 24.02 -5.21 3.49
CA LEU A 149 25.18 -4.34 3.45
C LEU A 149 25.11 -3.18 4.46
N GLY A 150 24.01 -3.04 5.21
CA GLY A 150 23.79 -1.92 6.11
C GLY A 150 23.41 -0.62 5.40
N GLY A 151 22.99 -0.73 4.14
CA GLY A 151 22.46 0.36 3.34
C GLY A 151 21.00 0.68 3.67
N VAL A 152 20.38 1.55 2.90
CA VAL A 152 19.01 2.02 3.12
C VAL A 152 18.05 1.38 2.12
N SER A 153 17.16 0.55 2.59
CA SER A 153 16.05 0.00 1.80
C SER A 153 14.86 0.93 1.87
N LEU A 154 14.35 1.37 0.73
CA LEU A 154 13.17 2.22 0.67
C LEU A 154 11.90 1.39 0.77
N ASP A 155 10.94 1.89 1.54
CA ASP A 155 9.60 1.33 1.53
C ASP A 155 8.83 1.80 0.28
N VAL A 156 8.68 0.89 -0.65
CA VAL A 156 8.14 1.20 -1.98
C VAL A 156 6.61 1.33 -2.01
N ASN A 157 5.90 0.76 -1.05
CA ASN A 157 4.43 0.85 -1.03
C ASN A 157 3.99 2.28 -0.68
N PHE A 158 4.72 2.95 0.18
CA PHE A 158 4.44 4.33 0.56
C PHE A 158 4.91 5.35 -0.47
N LEU A 159 5.84 4.98 -1.35
CA LEU A 159 6.29 5.83 -2.46
C LEU A 159 5.16 6.35 -3.35
N ILE A 160 4.09 5.60 -3.47
CA ILE A 160 3.02 5.86 -4.44
C ILE A 160 1.66 6.13 -3.79
N GLY A 161 1.64 6.38 -2.49
CA GLY A 161 0.40 6.64 -1.75
C GLY A 161 -0.54 5.42 -1.65
N ASP A 162 0.00 4.20 -1.72
CA ASP A 162 -0.77 2.96 -1.62
C ASP A 162 -1.01 2.56 -0.17
N PHE A 163 -1.62 3.44 0.60
CA PHE A 163 -2.06 3.14 1.96
C PHE A 163 -3.33 3.94 2.30
N ASN A 164 -3.92 3.64 3.43
CA ASN A 164 -5.21 4.13 3.85
C ASN A 164 -5.08 4.99 5.12
N PRO A 165 -4.66 6.27 4.99
CA PRO A 165 -4.31 7.10 6.13
C PRO A 165 -5.49 7.34 7.06
N GLY A 166 -6.69 7.52 6.53
CA GLY A 166 -7.87 7.75 7.36
C GLY A 166 -8.32 6.51 8.13
N GLN A 167 -8.18 5.32 7.54
CA GLN A 167 -8.43 4.06 8.25
C GLN A 167 -7.43 3.89 9.40
N TYR A 168 -6.16 4.21 9.14
CA TYR A 168 -5.14 4.18 10.16
C TYR A 168 -5.44 5.13 11.34
N LEU A 169 -5.79 6.36 11.03
CA LEU A 169 -6.17 7.36 12.03
C LEU A 169 -7.40 6.96 12.85
N SER A 170 -8.33 6.20 12.26
CA SER A 170 -9.57 5.79 12.93
C SER A 170 -9.46 4.46 13.68
N PHE A 171 -8.77 3.46 13.11
CA PHE A 171 -8.69 2.10 13.69
C PHE A 171 -7.32 1.78 14.32
N GLY A 172 -6.32 2.64 14.17
CA GLY A 172 -4.94 2.36 14.56
C GLY A 172 -4.21 1.38 13.65
N GLN A 173 -4.86 0.96 12.57
CA GLN A 173 -4.36 0.00 11.59
C GLN A 173 -4.96 0.29 10.21
N SER A 174 -4.20 0.14 9.14
CA SER A 174 -4.65 0.48 7.79
C SER A 174 -4.61 -0.69 6.80
N GLN A 175 -4.00 -1.79 7.15
CA GLN A 175 -3.81 -2.91 6.22
C GLN A 175 -4.80 -4.05 6.47
N HIS A 176 -5.93 -3.76 7.07
CA HIS A 176 -7.03 -4.70 7.19
C HIS A 176 -7.80 -4.79 5.87
N SER A 177 -8.09 -5.98 5.44
CA SER A 177 -8.88 -6.21 4.23
C SER A 177 -9.86 -7.34 4.43
N PRO A 178 -11.15 -7.06 4.37
CA PRO A 178 -12.16 -8.10 4.26
C PRO A 178 -11.88 -8.96 3.03
N GLY A 179 -12.12 -10.26 3.13
CA GLY A 179 -12.07 -11.14 1.97
C GLY A 179 -13.14 -10.78 0.93
N MET A 180 -12.88 -11.11 -0.34
CA MET A 180 -13.80 -10.80 -1.44
C MET A 180 -15.21 -11.44 -1.25
N GLU A 181 -15.32 -12.51 -0.49
CA GLU A 181 -16.59 -13.16 -0.17
C GLU A 181 -17.56 -12.25 0.63
N ASN A 182 -17.06 -11.19 1.24
CA ASN A 182 -17.91 -10.19 1.91
C ASN A 182 -18.87 -9.48 0.94
N TYR A 183 -18.50 -9.35 -0.32
CA TYR A 183 -19.36 -8.79 -1.36
C TYR A 183 -20.71 -9.53 -1.45
N PHE A 184 -20.65 -10.88 -1.38
CA PHE A 184 -21.86 -11.72 -1.56
C PHE A 184 -22.87 -11.62 -0.44
N VAL A 185 -22.48 -11.15 0.72
CA VAL A 185 -23.35 -11.05 1.90
C VAL A 185 -23.58 -9.61 2.37
N ALA A 186 -23.07 -8.62 1.63
CA ALA A 186 -23.38 -7.22 1.84
C ALA A 186 -24.77 -6.86 1.31
N ASP A 187 -25.47 -5.95 1.97
CA ASP A 187 -26.75 -5.40 1.50
C ASP A 187 -26.54 -4.15 0.63
N THR A 188 -25.44 -3.42 0.88
CA THR A 188 -25.08 -2.22 0.13
C THR A 188 -23.58 -2.21 -0.15
N LEU A 189 -23.23 -2.13 -1.43
CA LEU A 189 -21.86 -1.97 -1.91
C LEU A 189 -21.65 -0.53 -2.38
N LEU A 190 -20.63 0.11 -1.85
CA LEU A 190 -20.28 1.50 -2.15
C LEU A 190 -18.96 1.53 -2.94
N ILE A 191 -19.02 1.77 -4.24
CA ILE A 191 -17.85 1.97 -5.10
C ILE A 191 -17.45 3.44 -4.99
N THR A 192 -16.32 3.70 -4.39
CA THR A 192 -15.81 5.06 -4.16
C THR A 192 -14.40 5.19 -4.74
N GLN A 193 -14.08 6.34 -5.33
CA GLN A 193 -12.73 6.74 -5.75
C GLN A 193 -11.99 5.77 -6.68
N GLY A 194 -12.69 4.88 -7.35
CA GLY A 194 -12.06 3.85 -8.16
C GLY A 194 -12.82 3.50 -9.42
N ASN A 195 -12.12 2.78 -10.28
CA ASN A 195 -12.70 2.14 -11.44
C ASN A 195 -12.34 0.65 -11.44
N PRO A 196 -12.97 -0.18 -10.56
CA PRO A 196 -12.65 -1.59 -10.43
C PRO A 196 -12.78 -2.37 -11.76
N VAL A 197 -13.67 -1.98 -12.67
CA VAL A 197 -13.76 -2.57 -14.02
C VAL A 197 -12.44 -2.44 -14.81
N TYR A 198 -11.65 -1.40 -14.55
CA TYR A 198 -10.35 -1.21 -15.18
C TYR A 198 -9.18 -1.65 -14.30
N SER A 199 -9.23 -1.35 -13.02
CA SER A 199 -8.11 -1.58 -12.10
C SER A 199 -8.15 -2.93 -11.40
N MET A 200 -9.35 -3.49 -11.17
CA MET A 200 -9.60 -4.75 -10.46
C MET A 200 -10.51 -5.66 -11.28
N ILE A 201 -10.10 -5.99 -12.49
CA ILE A 201 -10.93 -6.65 -13.49
C ILE A 201 -11.55 -7.96 -12.99
N SER A 202 -10.80 -8.72 -12.21
CA SER A 202 -11.26 -9.98 -11.61
C SER A 202 -12.23 -9.79 -10.44
N GLU A 203 -12.36 -8.58 -9.90
CA GLU A 203 -13.29 -8.27 -8.80
C GLU A 203 -14.72 -8.04 -9.28
N ILE A 204 -14.90 -7.56 -10.51
CA ILE A 204 -16.24 -7.15 -10.97
C ILE A 204 -17.26 -8.28 -10.90
N HIS A 205 -16.81 -9.52 -11.03
CA HIS A 205 -17.65 -10.69 -10.88
C HIS A 205 -18.28 -10.75 -9.48
N TYR A 206 -17.54 -10.44 -8.41
CA TYR A 206 -18.08 -10.42 -7.04
C TYR A 206 -19.14 -9.34 -6.87
N THR A 207 -18.93 -8.17 -7.46
CA THR A 207 -19.91 -7.08 -7.45
C THR A 207 -21.19 -7.45 -8.20
N LEU A 208 -21.07 -8.09 -9.37
CA LEU A 208 -22.23 -8.51 -10.16
C LEU A 208 -23.02 -9.64 -9.46
N GLU A 209 -22.35 -10.63 -8.89
CA GLU A 209 -22.99 -11.69 -8.12
C GLU A 209 -23.70 -11.14 -6.88
N ALA A 210 -23.08 -10.21 -6.16
CA ALA A 210 -23.74 -9.54 -5.04
C ALA A 210 -25.03 -8.83 -5.47
N ARG A 211 -24.98 -8.14 -6.61
CA ARG A 211 -26.15 -7.45 -7.19
C ARG A 211 -27.23 -8.44 -7.60
N TYR A 212 -26.90 -9.56 -8.22
CA TYR A 212 -27.89 -10.64 -8.55
C TYR A 212 -28.54 -11.21 -7.31
N ARG A 213 -27.88 -11.17 -6.17
CA ARG A 213 -28.43 -11.57 -4.87
C ARG A 213 -29.22 -10.48 -4.16
N GLY A 214 -29.37 -9.30 -4.76
CA GLY A 214 -30.19 -8.20 -4.25
C GLY A 214 -29.45 -7.08 -3.54
N ALA A 215 -28.10 -7.14 -3.43
CA ALA A 215 -27.31 -6.04 -2.93
C ALA A 215 -27.51 -4.78 -3.80
N LYS A 216 -27.53 -3.62 -3.15
CA LYS A 216 -27.57 -2.33 -3.85
C LYS A 216 -26.16 -1.81 -4.08
N VAL A 217 -25.85 -1.52 -5.33
CA VAL A 217 -24.55 -0.96 -5.73
C VAL A 217 -24.70 0.53 -5.95
N VAL A 218 -23.97 1.33 -5.17
CA VAL A 218 -23.91 2.79 -5.32
C VAL A 218 -22.50 3.18 -5.77
N ALA A 219 -22.40 3.91 -6.87
CA ALA A 219 -21.13 4.47 -7.36
C ALA A 219 -21.06 5.97 -7.02
N ILE A 220 -20.07 6.37 -6.24
CA ILE A 220 -19.83 7.76 -5.83
C ILE A 220 -18.53 8.18 -6.54
N LEU A 221 -18.67 8.73 -7.73
CA LEU A 221 -17.57 8.97 -8.66
C LEU A 221 -17.81 10.26 -9.43
N PRO A 222 -16.78 11.09 -9.67
CA PRO A 222 -16.94 12.37 -10.38
C PRO A 222 -17.34 12.18 -11.85
N ASP A 223 -16.84 11.13 -12.50
CA ASP A 223 -17.10 10.79 -13.90
C ASP A 223 -17.91 9.49 -14.01
N LYS A 224 -18.62 9.33 -15.10
CA LYS A 224 -19.38 8.10 -15.40
C LYS A 224 -18.45 7.05 -16.01
N ASN A 225 -17.45 6.62 -15.24
CA ASN A 225 -16.54 5.57 -15.71
C ASN A 225 -17.24 4.20 -15.82
N PRO A 226 -16.62 3.17 -16.43
CA PRO A 226 -17.24 1.87 -16.62
C PRO A 226 -17.79 1.20 -15.37
N SER A 227 -17.26 1.48 -14.19
CA SER A 227 -17.78 0.92 -12.94
C SER A 227 -19.14 1.51 -12.53
N ALA A 228 -19.44 2.74 -12.93
CA ALA A 228 -20.75 3.35 -12.70
C ALA A 228 -21.87 2.71 -13.52
N GLN A 229 -21.56 1.97 -14.60
CA GLN A 229 -22.57 1.29 -15.43
C GLN A 229 -23.27 0.14 -14.69
N PHE A 230 -22.64 -0.43 -13.69
CA PHE A 230 -23.16 -1.55 -12.91
C PHE A 230 -23.83 -1.10 -11.61
N ALA A 231 -23.84 0.21 -11.35
CA ALA A 231 -24.44 0.75 -10.15
C ALA A 231 -25.97 0.89 -10.30
N ASP A 232 -26.69 0.63 -9.21
CA ASP A 232 -28.12 0.95 -9.09
C ASP A 232 -28.32 2.46 -8.94
N MET A 233 -27.33 3.18 -8.38
CA MET A 233 -27.32 4.62 -8.22
C MET A 233 -25.91 5.16 -8.48
N TRP A 234 -25.79 6.15 -9.35
CA TRP A 234 -24.55 6.91 -9.54
C TRP A 234 -24.71 8.31 -8.97
N LEU A 235 -23.75 8.72 -8.14
CA LEU A 235 -23.68 10.05 -7.53
C LEU A 235 -22.48 10.78 -8.14
N PRO A 236 -22.70 11.75 -9.06
CA PRO A 236 -21.66 12.52 -9.72
C PRO A 236 -21.07 13.58 -8.78
N ILE A 237 -20.25 13.15 -7.84
CA ILE A 237 -19.72 14.00 -6.78
C ILE A 237 -18.67 15.01 -7.30
N ASN A 238 -18.66 16.21 -6.74
CA ASN A 238 -17.62 17.18 -6.98
C ASN A 238 -16.28 16.77 -6.34
N TRP A 239 -15.19 17.38 -6.79
CA TRP A 239 -13.83 17.05 -6.35
C TRP A 239 -13.67 17.15 -4.83
N SER A 240 -13.15 16.07 -4.21
CA SER A 240 -12.90 15.96 -2.77
C SER A 240 -14.08 16.31 -1.86
N ALA A 241 -15.30 16.31 -2.37
CA ALA A 241 -16.50 16.62 -1.61
C ALA A 241 -17.04 15.44 -0.79
N ASP A 242 -16.41 14.29 -0.85
CA ASP A 242 -16.81 13.09 -0.10
C ASP A 242 -16.97 13.35 1.40
N PRO A 243 -16.10 14.09 2.10
CA PRO A 243 -16.31 14.39 3.52
C PRO A 243 -17.61 15.15 3.78
N ALA A 244 -17.98 16.10 2.91
CA ALA A 244 -19.26 16.83 3.05
C ALA A 244 -20.47 15.91 2.82
N LEU A 245 -20.39 15.04 1.80
CA LEU A 245 -21.44 14.04 1.52
C LEU A 245 -21.66 13.14 2.74
N TRP A 246 -20.59 12.55 3.28
CA TRP A 246 -20.68 11.60 4.38
C TRP A 246 -21.03 12.25 5.72
N LEU A 247 -20.60 13.50 5.97
CA LEU A 247 -21.07 14.27 7.14
C LEU A 247 -22.56 14.61 7.04
N GLY A 248 -23.06 14.89 5.84
CA GLY A 248 -24.50 15.04 5.61
C GLY A 248 -25.27 13.73 5.83
N VAL A 249 -24.73 12.59 5.40
CA VAL A 249 -25.30 11.28 5.72
C VAL A 249 -25.29 11.04 7.23
N ALA A 250 -24.15 11.29 7.90
CA ALA A 250 -24.04 11.14 9.36
C ALA A 250 -25.06 12.02 10.10
N LYS A 251 -25.28 13.27 9.63
CA LYS A 251 -26.34 14.14 10.16
C LYS A 251 -27.71 13.47 10.09
N ILE A 252 -28.09 12.97 8.92
CA ILE A 252 -29.40 12.32 8.75
C ILE A 252 -29.51 11.08 9.65
N LEU A 253 -28.46 10.27 9.76
CA LEU A 253 -28.44 9.10 10.62
C LEU A 253 -28.63 9.46 12.10
N ILE A 254 -27.90 10.48 12.57
CA ILE A 254 -28.01 10.96 13.96
C ILE A 254 -29.37 11.58 14.22
N ASP A 255 -29.83 12.51 13.39
CA ASP A 255 -31.09 13.23 13.58
C ASP A 255 -32.31 12.31 13.57
N ARG A 256 -32.26 11.20 12.82
CA ARG A 256 -33.35 10.22 12.73
C ARG A 256 -33.19 9.04 13.69
N GLY A 257 -32.13 9.00 14.49
CA GLY A 257 -31.82 7.87 15.37
C GLY A 257 -31.48 6.59 14.61
N TRP A 258 -30.95 6.69 13.39
CA TRP A 258 -30.55 5.58 12.55
C TRP A 258 -29.08 5.19 12.78
N ILE A 259 -28.67 5.13 14.03
CA ILE A 259 -27.34 4.72 14.47
C ILE A 259 -27.44 3.44 15.32
N ASP A 260 -26.36 2.67 15.35
CA ASP A 260 -26.20 1.55 16.29
C ASP A 260 -25.65 2.10 17.61
N THR A 261 -26.55 2.57 18.47
CA THR A 261 -26.21 3.29 19.71
C THR A 261 -25.31 2.47 20.62
N GLU A 262 -25.57 1.17 20.77
CA GLU A 262 -24.76 0.30 21.62
C GLU A 262 -23.36 0.11 21.06
N PHE A 263 -23.24 -0.10 19.76
CA PHE A 263 -21.94 -0.16 19.08
C PHE A 263 -21.16 1.15 19.24
N VAL A 264 -21.81 2.29 19.05
CA VAL A 264 -21.19 3.62 19.19
C VAL A 264 -20.69 3.84 20.61
N LYS A 265 -21.46 3.50 21.64
CA LYS A 265 -21.04 3.60 23.04
C LYS A 265 -19.83 2.70 23.35
N GLU A 266 -19.88 1.45 22.94
CA GLU A 266 -18.89 0.44 23.28
C GLU A 266 -17.60 0.56 22.47
N GLN A 267 -17.72 0.71 21.15
CA GLN A 267 -16.62 0.50 20.21
C GLN A 267 -15.88 1.78 19.81
N THR A 268 -16.44 2.96 20.12
CA THR A 268 -15.90 4.24 19.66
C THR A 268 -15.50 5.17 20.80
N ASP A 269 -14.76 6.22 20.47
CA ASP A 269 -14.42 7.30 21.39
C ASP A 269 -15.54 8.34 21.57
N ALA A 270 -16.72 8.10 20.99
CA ALA A 270 -17.85 9.00 21.06
C ALA A 270 -18.23 9.45 22.48
N PRO A 271 -18.22 8.57 23.51
CA PRO A 271 -18.53 8.99 24.88
C PRO A 271 -17.37 9.66 25.64
N VAL A 272 -16.16 9.69 25.07
CA VAL A 272 -14.98 10.24 25.75
C VAL A 272 -15.09 11.76 25.89
N LEU A 273 -14.66 12.28 27.06
CA LEU A 273 -14.73 13.70 27.39
C LEU A 273 -13.55 14.49 26.83
N VAL A 274 -13.86 15.66 26.25
CA VAL A 274 -12.91 16.60 25.65
C VAL A 274 -12.97 17.93 26.41
N ARG A 275 -11.83 18.51 26.70
CA ARG A 275 -11.64 19.78 27.40
C ARG A 275 -11.96 20.95 26.47
N SER A 276 -12.68 21.95 26.97
CA SER A 276 -13.07 23.12 26.21
C SER A 276 -11.96 24.15 26.01
N ASP A 277 -10.90 24.13 26.83
CA ASP A 277 -9.83 25.12 26.80
C ASP A 277 -8.77 24.85 25.70
N ASN A 278 -8.49 23.59 25.40
CA ASN A 278 -7.43 23.23 24.46
C ASN A 278 -7.79 22.12 23.46
N GLY A 279 -8.99 21.58 23.54
CA GLY A 279 -9.44 20.49 22.65
C GLY A 279 -8.79 19.15 22.93
N ALA A 280 -8.06 18.97 24.03
CA ALA A 280 -7.50 17.68 24.41
C ALA A 280 -8.55 16.81 25.11
N PHE A 281 -8.39 15.49 25.05
CA PHE A 281 -9.18 14.59 25.91
C PHE A 281 -8.94 14.90 27.38
N LEU A 282 -9.96 14.72 28.21
CA LEU A 282 -9.81 14.80 29.67
C LEU A 282 -9.06 13.57 30.17
N ARG A 283 -7.93 13.82 30.84
CA ARG A 283 -7.04 12.77 31.38
C ARG A 283 -6.98 12.79 32.88
N GLU A 284 -6.61 11.68 33.48
CA GLU A 284 -6.42 11.60 34.92
C GLU A 284 -5.33 12.57 35.42
N SER A 285 -4.28 12.78 34.62
CA SER A 285 -3.23 13.76 34.90
C SER A 285 -3.72 15.22 34.90
N ASP A 286 -4.91 15.50 34.37
CA ASP A 286 -5.55 16.82 34.46
C ASP A 286 -6.27 17.01 35.79
N LEU A 287 -6.80 15.92 36.35
CA LEU A 287 -7.67 15.94 37.52
C LEU A 287 -6.89 15.84 38.85
N ARG A 288 -5.76 15.12 38.83
CA ARG A 288 -4.96 14.90 40.06
C ARG A 288 -3.45 14.84 39.81
N GLU A 289 -2.66 15.19 40.80
CA GLU A 289 -1.20 15.03 40.73
C GLU A 289 -0.82 13.53 40.68
N GLY A 290 0.15 13.21 39.81
CA GLY A 290 0.56 11.83 39.55
C GLY A 290 -0.46 10.97 38.82
N GLY A 291 -1.52 11.57 38.31
CA GLY A 291 -2.51 10.88 37.49
C GLY A 291 -1.92 10.40 36.16
N ASP A 292 -2.49 9.32 35.61
CA ASP A 292 -2.06 8.71 34.36
C ASP A 292 -2.49 9.58 33.16
N ALA A 293 -1.52 9.96 32.34
CA ALA A 293 -1.76 10.76 31.14
C ALA A 293 -2.45 9.98 30.00
N GLU A 294 -2.54 8.66 30.11
CA GLU A 294 -3.25 7.81 29.16
C GLU A 294 -4.61 7.30 29.67
N GLN A 295 -5.05 7.70 30.87
CA GLN A 295 -6.35 7.35 31.40
C GLN A 295 -7.36 8.44 31.01
N PHE A 296 -8.32 8.06 30.18
CA PHE A 296 -9.43 8.93 29.73
C PHE A 296 -10.68 8.69 30.58
N PHE A 297 -11.65 9.60 30.46
CA PHE A 297 -12.89 9.58 31.24
C PHE A 297 -14.13 9.66 30.36
N ILE A 298 -15.18 9.02 30.84
CA ILE A 298 -16.55 9.07 30.34
C ILE A 298 -17.47 9.53 31.47
N LEU A 299 -18.72 9.82 31.13
CA LEU A 299 -19.80 10.04 32.10
C LEU A 299 -20.72 8.82 32.12
N ASP A 300 -20.98 8.27 33.29
CA ASP A 300 -22.06 7.29 33.49
C ASP A 300 -23.41 7.98 33.42
N SER A 301 -24.29 7.59 32.50
CA SER A 301 -25.60 8.20 32.32
C SER A 301 -26.58 7.90 33.45
N ALA A 302 -26.34 6.85 34.23
CA ALA A 302 -27.23 6.44 35.33
C ALA A 302 -26.88 7.17 36.65
N SER A 303 -25.60 7.30 36.98
CA SER A 303 -25.15 7.95 38.21
C SER A 303 -24.82 9.43 38.03
N GLY A 304 -24.47 9.86 36.80
CA GLY A 304 -23.93 11.18 36.54
C GLY A 304 -22.49 11.39 37.01
N GLU A 305 -21.80 10.34 37.36
CA GLU A 305 -20.42 10.38 37.85
C GLU A 305 -19.40 10.18 36.72
N LEU A 306 -18.19 10.70 36.91
CA LEU A 306 -17.06 10.48 36.03
C LEU A 306 -16.48 9.09 36.26
N GLU A 307 -16.40 8.27 35.21
CA GLU A 307 -15.83 6.95 35.26
C GLU A 307 -14.58 6.84 34.35
N PRO A 308 -13.54 6.14 34.81
CA PRO A 308 -12.36 5.89 33.96
C PRO A 308 -12.73 4.95 32.82
N LEU A 309 -12.33 5.31 31.61
CA LEU A 309 -12.53 4.48 30.42
C LEU A 309 -11.64 3.23 30.50
N PRO A 310 -12.18 2.00 30.42
CA PRO A 310 -11.37 0.78 30.44
C PRO A 310 -10.36 0.73 29.30
N LYS A 311 -9.09 0.50 29.61
CA LYS A 311 -8.00 0.40 28.62
C LYS A 311 -7.85 -1.00 28.03
N GLY A 312 -8.04 -2.03 28.85
CA GLY A 312 -7.77 -3.44 28.51
C GLY A 312 -8.91 -4.16 27.83
N THR A 313 -10.08 -3.55 27.72
CA THR A 313 -11.27 -4.15 27.10
C THR A 313 -12.19 -3.07 26.53
N LEU A 314 -12.95 -3.46 25.50
CA LEU A 314 -14.03 -2.65 24.96
C LEU A 314 -15.36 -2.82 25.73
N ALA A 315 -15.46 -3.84 26.60
CA ALA A 315 -16.67 -4.02 27.41
C ALA A 315 -16.97 -2.78 28.24
N MET A 316 -18.21 -2.32 28.21
CA MET A 316 -18.66 -1.17 28.98
C MET A 316 -18.70 -1.50 30.48
N ALA A 317 -18.15 -0.62 31.30
CA ALA A 317 -18.18 -0.74 32.76
C ALA A 317 -19.52 -0.23 33.34
N CYS A 318 -20.15 0.72 32.66
CA CYS A 318 -21.42 1.34 33.03
C CYS A 318 -22.16 1.79 31.76
N ASP A 319 -23.30 2.48 31.86
CA ASP A 319 -23.98 3.04 30.70
C ASP A 319 -23.39 4.39 30.29
N TYR A 320 -22.57 4.40 29.22
CA TYR A 320 -21.86 5.59 28.76
C TYR A 320 -22.82 6.63 28.18
N ALA A 321 -22.75 7.87 28.69
CA ALA A 321 -23.47 8.99 28.11
C ALA A 321 -22.84 9.39 26.77
N LEU A 322 -23.64 9.37 25.69
CA LEU A 322 -23.19 9.89 24.40
C LEU A 322 -23.22 11.42 24.35
N GLU A 323 -24.22 12.04 24.92
CA GLU A 323 -24.36 13.50 24.98
C GLU A 323 -24.21 13.96 26.43
N ALA A 324 -23.16 14.72 26.69
CA ALA A 324 -22.93 15.35 28.00
C ALA A 324 -22.11 16.63 27.85
N GLU A 325 -22.40 17.59 28.72
CA GLU A 325 -21.61 18.77 28.95
C GLU A 325 -21.63 19.08 30.45
N LEU A 326 -20.48 19.13 31.08
CA LEU A 326 -20.35 19.31 32.54
C LEU A 326 -19.08 20.05 32.89
N ASN A 327 -19.00 20.55 34.13
CA ASN A 327 -17.78 21.16 34.66
C ASN A 327 -17.04 20.16 35.54
N VAL A 328 -15.72 20.09 35.39
CA VAL A 328 -14.82 19.29 36.21
C VAL A 328 -13.83 20.20 36.94
N THR A 329 -13.38 19.77 38.09
CA THR A 329 -12.34 20.47 38.84
C THR A 329 -10.98 19.91 38.42
N LEU A 330 -10.14 20.73 37.85
CA LEU A 330 -8.76 20.35 37.53
C LEU A 330 -7.87 20.32 38.78
N LYS A 331 -6.71 19.66 38.69
CA LYS A 331 -5.74 19.57 39.81
C LYS A 331 -5.26 20.91 40.34
N ASP A 332 -5.31 21.97 39.53
CA ASP A 332 -4.97 23.34 39.94
C ASP A 332 -6.16 24.11 40.58
N GLY A 333 -7.29 23.42 40.78
CA GLY A 333 -8.51 23.98 41.36
C GLY A 333 -9.42 24.73 40.38
N ARG A 334 -9.02 24.91 39.14
CA ARG A 334 -9.89 25.56 38.11
C ARG A 334 -11.07 24.66 37.74
N GLN A 335 -12.20 25.33 37.57
CA GLN A 335 -13.38 24.69 36.94
C GLN A 335 -13.24 24.78 35.42
N LEU A 336 -13.44 23.68 34.76
CA LEU A 336 -13.35 23.57 33.28
C LEU A 336 -14.54 22.82 32.74
N ALA A 337 -15.15 23.38 31.71
CA ALA A 337 -16.18 22.66 30.95
C ALA A 337 -15.54 21.52 30.09
N VAL A 338 -16.17 20.36 30.14
CA VAL A 338 -15.86 19.21 29.28
C VAL A 338 -17.12 18.73 28.59
N THR A 339 -16.94 18.17 27.39
CA THR A 339 -18.07 17.67 26.59
C THR A 339 -17.67 16.37 25.89
N THR A 340 -18.63 15.49 25.60
CA THR A 340 -18.37 14.24 24.90
C THR A 340 -17.99 14.48 23.43
N VAL A 341 -17.16 13.61 22.86
CA VAL A 341 -16.83 13.61 21.43
C VAL A 341 -18.11 13.56 20.57
N PHE A 342 -19.12 12.77 20.98
CA PHE A 342 -20.39 12.69 20.26
C PHE A 342 -21.14 14.03 20.22
N SER A 343 -21.15 14.79 21.30
CA SER A 343 -21.74 16.14 21.34
C SER A 343 -21.01 17.09 20.39
N ILE A 344 -19.66 16.98 20.30
CA ILE A 344 -18.86 17.77 19.36
C ILE A 344 -19.16 17.34 17.92
N LEU A 345 -19.23 16.03 17.66
CA LEU A 345 -19.59 15.47 16.35
C LEU A 345 -20.97 15.92 15.91
N LYS A 346 -21.96 15.89 16.81
CA LYS A 346 -23.32 16.34 16.53
C LYS A 346 -23.36 17.81 16.12
N ARG A 347 -22.59 18.66 16.79
CA ARG A 347 -22.42 20.08 16.41
C ARG A 347 -21.72 20.19 15.04
N ARG A 348 -20.69 19.40 14.75
CA ARG A 348 -19.98 19.38 13.48
C ARG A 348 -20.90 18.98 12.32
N VAL A 349 -21.64 17.89 12.46
CA VAL A 349 -22.53 17.43 11.37
C VAL A 349 -23.71 18.36 11.15
N ALA A 350 -24.14 19.12 12.15
CA ALA A 350 -25.21 20.11 12.00
C ALA A 350 -24.91 21.17 10.94
N GLU A 351 -23.62 21.47 10.68
CA GLU A 351 -23.17 22.38 9.63
C GLU A 351 -23.48 21.87 8.21
N TYR A 352 -23.67 20.56 8.05
CA TYR A 352 -23.85 19.86 6.76
C TYR A 352 -25.32 19.58 6.48
N THR A 353 -26.14 20.66 6.36
CA THR A 353 -27.52 20.51 5.92
C THR A 353 -27.58 19.94 4.50
N PRO A 354 -28.71 19.33 4.08
CA PRO A 354 -28.86 18.79 2.72
C PRO A 354 -28.51 19.84 1.63
N GLU A 355 -28.92 21.11 1.85
CA GLU A 355 -28.64 22.22 0.92
C GLU A 355 -27.14 22.53 0.88
N LYS A 356 -26.46 22.55 2.04
CA LYS A 356 -25.01 22.78 2.12
C LYS A 356 -24.23 21.65 1.49
N VAL A 357 -24.68 20.41 1.70
CA VAL A 357 -24.09 19.24 1.03
C VAL A 357 -24.24 19.35 -0.49
N GLN A 358 -25.43 19.76 -0.98
CA GLN A 358 -25.66 19.98 -2.42
C GLN A 358 -24.74 21.07 -2.97
N GLU A 359 -24.61 22.19 -2.27
CA GLU A 359 -23.71 23.29 -2.68
C GLU A 359 -22.27 22.81 -2.87
N ILE A 360 -21.76 21.99 -1.94
CA ILE A 360 -20.39 21.49 -1.96
C ILE A 360 -20.24 20.32 -2.95
N SER A 361 -21.10 19.32 -2.84
CA SER A 361 -20.91 18.03 -3.51
C SER A 361 -21.62 17.92 -4.87
N GLY A 362 -22.58 18.79 -5.15
CA GLY A 362 -23.46 18.66 -6.32
C GLY A 362 -24.56 17.60 -6.14
N ILE A 363 -24.62 16.87 -5.02
CA ILE A 363 -25.57 15.80 -4.79
C ILE A 363 -26.90 16.35 -4.27
N HIS A 364 -28.00 16.02 -4.94
CA HIS A 364 -29.34 16.49 -4.58
C HIS A 364 -29.79 15.96 -3.21
N PRO A 365 -30.52 16.74 -2.39
CA PRO A 365 -31.01 16.32 -1.07
C PRO A 365 -31.76 14.99 -1.03
N GLU A 366 -32.55 14.67 -2.05
CA GLU A 366 -33.25 13.38 -2.17
C GLU A 366 -32.27 12.21 -2.34
N GLN A 367 -31.20 12.39 -3.14
CA GLN A 367 -30.16 11.38 -3.32
C GLN A 367 -29.37 11.18 -2.03
N LEU A 368 -29.09 12.26 -1.30
CA LEU A 368 -28.45 12.21 0.02
C LEU A 368 -29.31 11.41 1.01
N THR A 369 -30.60 11.69 1.07
CA THR A 369 -31.54 10.96 1.94
C THR A 369 -31.60 9.48 1.56
N LYS A 370 -31.68 9.17 0.27
CA LYS A 370 -31.70 7.79 -0.23
C LYS A 370 -30.38 7.06 0.10
N LEU A 371 -29.24 7.73 0.02
CA LEU A 371 -27.95 7.18 0.43
C LEU A 371 -27.94 6.85 1.92
N ALA A 372 -28.45 7.74 2.78
CA ALA A 372 -28.61 7.48 4.21
C ALA A 372 -29.51 6.26 4.50
N GLU A 373 -30.59 6.08 3.74
CA GLU A 373 -31.47 4.90 3.84
C GLU A 373 -30.77 3.60 3.42
N LEU A 374 -29.84 3.67 2.47
CA LEU A 374 -29.07 2.52 1.99
C LEU A 374 -27.95 2.11 2.94
N VAL A 375 -27.56 2.97 3.90
CA VAL A 375 -26.49 2.66 4.86
C VAL A 375 -26.98 2.50 6.30
N LYS A 376 -28.24 2.83 6.61
CA LYS A 376 -28.79 2.74 7.97
C LYS A 376 -28.85 1.29 8.50
N PRO A 377 -28.69 1.07 9.80
CA PRO A 377 -28.91 -0.24 10.40
C PRO A 377 -30.32 -0.80 10.09
N PRO A 378 -30.49 -2.12 9.95
CA PRO A 378 -29.51 -3.18 10.14
C PRO A 378 -28.76 -3.57 8.87
N ARG A 379 -28.70 -2.71 7.85
CA ARG A 379 -28.05 -3.03 6.58
C ARG A 379 -26.56 -3.25 6.76
N LYS A 380 -26.04 -4.27 6.09
CA LYS A 380 -24.62 -4.55 5.99
C LYS A 380 -24.01 -3.71 4.86
N VAL A 381 -23.10 -2.82 5.22
CA VAL A 381 -22.52 -1.84 4.32
C VAL A 381 -21.05 -2.16 4.10
N PHE A 382 -20.67 -2.26 2.83
CA PHE A 382 -19.32 -2.56 2.41
C PHE A 382 -18.78 -1.48 1.46
N PHE A 383 -17.70 -0.82 1.83
CA PHE A 383 -17.00 0.13 0.98
C PHE A 383 -15.97 -0.59 0.10
N ALA A 384 -16.25 -0.67 -1.18
CA ALA A 384 -15.31 -1.13 -2.20
C ALA A 384 -14.36 0.03 -2.60
N SER A 385 -13.61 0.54 -1.61
CA SER A 385 -12.60 1.59 -1.78
C SER A 385 -11.24 0.97 -1.59
N ILE A 386 -10.40 1.03 -2.60
CA ILE A 386 -9.02 0.59 -2.51
C ILE A 386 -8.16 1.79 -2.08
N ALA A 387 -6.86 1.61 -1.87
CA ALA A 387 -5.86 2.62 -1.48
C ALA A 387 -5.80 3.91 -2.35
N ASN A 388 -6.92 4.38 -2.87
CA ASN A 388 -6.94 5.58 -3.72
C ASN A 388 -7.00 6.88 -2.91
N ALA A 389 -7.52 6.82 -1.68
CA ALA A 389 -7.59 8.00 -0.82
C ALA A 389 -6.21 8.54 -0.45
N GLY A 390 -5.24 7.67 -0.17
CA GLY A 390 -3.86 8.08 0.10
C GLY A 390 -3.19 8.84 -1.04
N LYS A 391 -3.78 8.82 -2.24
CA LYS A 391 -3.32 9.57 -3.43
C LYS A 391 -3.91 10.97 -3.54
N LEU A 392 -4.83 11.32 -2.66
CA LEU A 392 -5.45 12.65 -2.56
C LEU A 392 -4.85 13.40 -1.38
N TYR A 393 -4.63 14.70 -1.53
CA TYR A 393 -4.01 15.50 -0.47
C TYR A 393 -4.82 15.48 0.84
N HIS A 394 -6.14 15.58 0.78
CA HIS A 394 -7.06 15.45 1.91
C HIS A 394 -7.74 14.08 1.98
N GLY A 395 -7.07 13.04 1.46
CA GLY A 395 -7.63 11.69 1.41
C GLY A 395 -7.83 11.04 2.77
N ASP A 396 -7.10 11.46 3.79
CA ASP A 396 -7.29 11.06 5.18
C ASP A 396 -8.66 11.52 5.74
N LEU A 397 -9.08 12.75 5.45
CA LEU A 397 -10.41 13.26 5.85
C LEU A 397 -11.53 12.49 5.17
N LEU A 398 -11.31 12.15 3.91
CA LEU A 398 -12.25 11.39 3.13
C LEU A 398 -12.43 9.97 3.69
N GLU A 399 -11.34 9.24 3.97
CA GLU A 399 -11.44 7.89 4.56
C GLU A 399 -11.97 7.90 5.98
N ARG A 400 -11.57 8.88 6.81
CA ARG A 400 -12.15 9.04 8.14
C ARG A 400 -13.66 9.21 8.08
N SER A 401 -14.19 9.92 7.06
CA SER A 401 -15.63 10.07 6.88
C SER A 401 -16.34 8.73 6.61
N TYR A 402 -15.69 7.80 5.86
CA TYR A 402 -16.21 6.42 5.70
C TYR A 402 -16.20 5.65 7.02
N CYS A 403 -15.09 5.78 7.78
CA CYS A 403 -14.97 5.15 9.08
C CYS A 403 -16.06 5.64 10.06
N TYR A 404 -16.46 6.92 9.96
CA TYR A 404 -17.59 7.45 10.75
C TYR A 404 -18.89 6.74 10.43
N ILE A 405 -19.21 6.55 9.13
CA ILE A 405 -20.44 5.85 8.73
C ILE A 405 -20.41 4.40 9.20
N LEU A 406 -19.30 3.69 9.00
CA LEU A 406 -19.16 2.31 9.47
C LEU A 406 -19.33 2.19 10.98
N ALA A 407 -18.74 3.10 11.74
CA ALA A 407 -18.83 3.12 13.20
C ALA A 407 -20.23 3.49 13.70
N LEU A 408 -20.84 4.54 13.14
CA LEU A 408 -22.19 4.98 13.52
C LEU A 408 -23.25 3.90 13.23
N THR A 409 -23.03 3.06 12.22
CA THR A 409 -23.99 2.04 11.79
C THR A 409 -23.62 0.62 12.23
N GLY A 410 -22.56 0.46 13.04
CA GLY A 410 -22.12 -0.85 13.53
C GLY A 410 -21.61 -1.80 12.44
N ASN A 411 -21.12 -1.27 11.33
CA ASN A 411 -20.65 -2.00 10.15
C ASN A 411 -19.13 -2.30 10.20
N VAL A 412 -18.64 -2.79 11.32
CA VAL A 412 -17.26 -3.19 11.56
C VAL A 412 -17.24 -4.57 12.21
N GLY A 413 -16.29 -5.41 11.83
CA GLY A 413 -16.03 -6.71 12.46
C GLY A 413 -17.07 -7.80 12.17
N LYS A 414 -17.96 -7.59 11.23
CA LYS A 414 -19.07 -8.50 10.87
C LYS A 414 -18.98 -8.90 9.38
N PRO A 415 -19.36 -10.13 9.00
CA PRO A 415 -19.44 -10.52 7.60
C PRO A 415 -20.34 -9.59 6.75
N GLY A 416 -19.84 -9.19 5.58
CA GLY A 416 -20.56 -8.28 4.68
C GLY A 416 -20.40 -6.81 5.00
N THR A 417 -19.54 -6.46 5.95
CA THR A 417 -19.33 -5.07 6.38
C THR A 417 -17.87 -4.65 6.26
N GLY A 418 -17.61 -3.35 6.40
CA GLY A 418 -16.26 -2.79 6.46
C GLY A 418 -15.84 -2.07 5.20
N ILE A 419 -14.54 -1.93 5.03
CA ILE A 419 -13.92 -1.20 3.93
C ILE A 419 -12.79 -2.03 3.34
N LEU A 420 -12.79 -2.17 2.02
CA LEU A 420 -11.69 -2.78 1.31
C LEU A 420 -10.50 -1.82 1.30
N GLY A 421 -9.50 -2.12 2.11
CA GLY A 421 -8.23 -1.41 2.15
C GLY A 421 -7.16 -2.09 1.30
N TRP A 422 -6.04 -1.42 1.12
CA TRP A 422 -4.84 -2.04 0.62
C TRP A 422 -4.18 -2.84 1.76
N SER A 423 -4.03 -4.11 1.58
CA SER A 423 -3.22 -4.92 2.47
C SER A 423 -2.01 -5.41 1.70
N ALA A 424 -0.95 -4.62 1.72
CA ALA A 424 0.33 -5.04 1.17
C ALA A 424 0.97 -6.06 2.12
N GLY A 425 1.50 -7.13 1.56
CA GLY A 425 2.10 -8.25 2.26
C GLY A 425 3.15 -7.90 3.30
N THR A 426 2.68 -7.43 4.44
CA THR A 426 3.51 -7.24 5.64
C THR A 426 4.19 -8.55 6.05
N GLU A 427 3.61 -9.68 5.71
CA GLU A 427 4.22 -10.98 5.97
C GLU A 427 5.47 -11.27 5.16
N ALA A 428 5.51 -10.80 3.92
CA ALA A 428 6.69 -10.97 3.09
C ALA A 428 7.87 -10.19 3.66
N VAL A 429 7.58 -9.01 4.18
CA VAL A 429 8.59 -8.16 4.81
C VAL A 429 8.99 -8.71 6.17
N ALA A 430 8.03 -9.14 6.97
CA ALA A 430 8.32 -9.74 8.27
C ALA A 430 9.06 -11.08 8.12
N GLY A 431 8.62 -11.96 7.22
CA GLY A 431 9.28 -13.24 6.97
C GLY A 431 10.70 -13.08 6.45
N SER A 432 10.93 -12.15 5.53
CA SER A 432 12.23 -11.92 4.92
C SER A 432 13.18 -11.13 5.82
N ALA A 433 12.70 -10.15 6.57
CA ALA A 433 13.50 -9.46 7.57
C ALA A 433 13.90 -10.42 8.70
N PHE A 434 13.06 -11.40 8.99
CA PHE A 434 13.33 -12.44 9.98
C PHE A 434 14.46 -13.35 9.58
N VAL A 435 14.41 -13.91 8.36
CA VAL A 435 15.45 -14.82 7.86
C VAL A 435 16.78 -14.07 7.67
N GLY A 436 16.75 -12.78 7.30
CA GLY A 436 17.96 -11.97 7.08
C GLY A 436 18.66 -11.44 8.32
N ALA A 437 17.91 -11.31 9.43
CA ALA A 437 18.47 -10.80 10.69
C ALA A 437 18.77 -11.92 11.71
N MET A 438 18.77 -13.20 11.29
CA MET A 438 19.00 -14.32 12.21
C MET A 438 20.34 -14.21 12.93
N PRO A 439 20.36 -14.28 14.29
CA PRO A 439 21.59 -14.43 15.03
C PRO A 439 22.34 -15.71 14.63
N GLN A 440 23.67 -15.71 14.75
CA GLN A 440 24.52 -16.84 14.37
C GLN A 440 24.06 -18.17 14.99
N GLN A 441 23.67 -18.15 16.27
CA GLN A 441 23.19 -19.36 16.98
C GLN A 441 21.94 -19.97 16.35
N LEU A 442 21.10 -19.16 15.70
CA LEU A 442 19.91 -19.67 14.99
C LEU A 442 20.24 -20.28 13.65
N LEU A 443 21.25 -19.75 12.96
CA LEU A 443 21.72 -20.31 11.69
C LEU A 443 22.43 -21.65 11.86
N GLU A 444 22.97 -21.94 13.04
CA GLU A 444 23.59 -23.21 13.42
C GLU A 444 22.55 -24.24 13.92
N ALA A 445 21.29 -23.85 14.11
CA ALA A 445 20.23 -24.77 14.54
C ALA A 445 19.93 -25.82 13.46
N PRO A 446 19.47 -27.02 13.86
CA PRO A 446 19.09 -28.07 12.91
C PRO A 446 18.02 -27.64 11.90
N ASP A 447 17.12 -26.77 12.32
CA ASP A 447 16.14 -26.07 11.49
C ASP A 447 16.14 -24.57 11.80
N PRO A 448 16.99 -23.79 11.12
CA PRO A 448 17.13 -22.37 11.40
C PRO A 448 15.84 -21.57 11.19
N ILE A 449 15.04 -21.96 10.18
CA ILE A 449 13.81 -21.24 9.83
C ILE A 449 12.78 -21.44 10.94
N MET A 450 12.49 -22.67 11.32
CA MET A 450 11.56 -23.00 12.39
C MET A 450 12.01 -22.43 13.72
N THR A 451 13.29 -22.48 14.02
CA THR A 451 13.84 -21.93 15.26
C THR A 451 13.68 -20.40 15.33
N ALA A 452 13.91 -19.70 14.21
CA ALA A 452 13.70 -18.24 14.15
C ALA A 452 12.23 -17.88 14.31
N ILE A 453 11.36 -18.66 13.74
CA ILE A 453 9.92 -18.49 13.81
C ILE A 453 9.42 -18.70 15.25
N ASP A 454 9.82 -19.79 15.90
CA ASP A 454 9.50 -20.08 17.32
C ASP A 454 10.03 -18.97 18.24
N LEU A 455 11.26 -18.52 18.01
CA LEU A 455 11.81 -17.38 18.74
C LEU A 455 11.01 -16.09 18.53
N SER A 456 10.58 -15.83 17.32
CA SER A 456 9.72 -14.69 17.00
C SER A 456 8.40 -14.73 17.74
N GLN A 457 7.73 -15.89 17.77
CA GLN A 457 6.50 -16.06 18.53
C GLN A 457 6.75 -15.84 20.02
N LYS A 458 7.79 -16.44 20.56
CA LYS A 458 8.20 -16.25 21.97
C LYS A 458 8.55 -14.81 22.28
N LEU A 459 9.20 -14.10 21.38
CA LEU A 459 9.47 -12.68 21.54
C LEU A 459 8.19 -11.85 21.52
N GLN A 460 7.24 -12.17 20.67
CA GLN A 460 5.93 -11.50 20.67
C GLN A 460 5.14 -11.79 21.95
N GLU A 461 5.12 -13.04 22.41
CA GLU A 461 4.47 -13.42 23.67
C GLU A 461 5.13 -12.76 24.90
N ASN A 462 6.45 -12.68 24.91
CA ASN A 462 7.22 -12.11 26.03
C ASN A 462 7.44 -10.59 25.92
N TYR A 463 7.10 -9.98 24.80
CA TYR A 463 7.41 -8.57 24.54
C TYR A 463 6.81 -7.63 25.59
N ARG A 464 5.58 -7.86 25.99
CA ARG A 464 4.90 -7.11 27.04
C ARG A 464 5.67 -7.16 28.36
N THR A 465 6.20 -8.33 28.69
CA THR A 465 6.93 -8.56 29.93
C THR A 465 8.34 -8.00 29.86
N HIS A 466 9.02 -8.20 28.74
CA HIS A 466 10.42 -7.80 28.57
C HIS A 466 10.62 -6.29 28.49
N PHE A 467 9.73 -5.57 27.84
CA PHE A 467 9.82 -4.11 27.69
C PHE A 467 8.99 -3.33 28.72
N LYS A 468 8.52 -3.97 29.78
CA LYS A 468 7.66 -3.35 30.82
C LYS A 468 6.51 -2.53 30.25
N MET A 469 5.91 -3.04 29.19
CA MET A 469 4.80 -2.36 28.55
C MET A 469 3.52 -2.48 29.35
N ASP A 470 2.62 -1.55 29.12
CA ASP A 470 1.26 -1.57 29.66
C ASP A 470 0.61 -2.94 29.40
N PRO A 471 0.24 -3.71 30.45
CA PRO A 471 -0.38 -5.02 30.30
C PRO A 471 -1.73 -4.98 29.58
N THR A 472 -2.34 -3.79 29.45
CA THR A 472 -3.59 -3.56 28.72
C THR A 472 -3.38 -3.30 27.23
N MET A 473 -2.12 -3.23 26.76
CA MET A 473 -1.81 -3.00 25.35
C MET A 473 -2.34 -4.13 24.46
N PRO A 474 -3.06 -3.82 23.35
CA PRO A 474 -3.51 -4.84 22.41
C PRO A 474 -2.34 -5.64 21.82
N PRO A 475 -2.52 -6.94 21.54
CA PRO A 475 -1.48 -7.76 20.90
C PRO A 475 -0.95 -7.17 19.59
N ALA A 476 -1.85 -6.60 18.78
CA ALA A 476 -1.51 -5.94 17.53
C ALA A 476 -0.58 -4.75 17.72
N GLU A 477 -0.86 -3.91 18.71
CA GLU A 477 -0.03 -2.76 19.04
C GLU A 477 1.36 -3.17 19.54
N ALA A 478 1.41 -4.16 20.42
CA ALA A 478 2.67 -4.71 20.92
C ALA A 478 3.54 -5.24 19.78
N ALA A 479 2.95 -5.99 18.85
CA ALA A 479 3.65 -6.55 17.70
C ALA A 479 4.16 -5.47 16.73
N LEU A 480 3.37 -4.43 16.46
CA LEU A 480 3.80 -3.27 15.68
C LEU A 480 4.94 -2.51 16.36
N GLY A 481 4.88 -2.35 17.67
CA GLY A 481 5.95 -1.72 18.46
C GLY A 481 7.29 -2.46 18.36
N VAL A 482 7.27 -3.82 18.43
CA VAL A 482 8.47 -4.66 18.22
C VAL A 482 9.05 -4.43 16.83
N MET A 483 8.20 -4.47 15.82
CA MET A 483 8.62 -4.32 14.44
C MET A 483 9.24 -2.95 14.20
N ARG A 484 8.61 -1.89 14.70
CA ARG A 484 9.12 -0.53 14.60
C ARG A 484 10.50 -0.39 15.26
N GLU A 485 10.64 -0.90 16.48
CA GLU A 485 11.92 -0.83 17.18
C GLU A 485 13.01 -1.64 16.46
N GLY A 486 12.68 -2.82 15.95
CA GLY A 486 13.57 -3.61 15.10
C GLY A 486 14.01 -2.84 13.85
N MET A 487 13.10 -2.16 13.16
CA MET A 487 13.41 -1.33 11.99
C MET A 487 14.25 -0.11 12.36
N ARG A 488 13.91 0.55 13.45
CA ARG A 488 14.65 1.71 13.97
C ARG A 488 16.08 1.34 14.32
N SER A 489 16.25 0.22 15.00
CA SER A 489 17.56 -0.25 15.47
C SER A 489 18.41 -0.87 14.36
N SER A 490 17.79 -1.57 13.38
CA SER A 490 18.53 -2.14 12.25
C SER A 490 19.23 -1.08 11.38
N GLY A 491 18.68 0.10 11.34
CA GLY A 491 19.27 1.18 10.57
C GLY A 491 19.10 1.09 9.07
N THR A 492 18.36 0.10 8.60
CA THR A 492 18.30 -0.26 7.17
C THR A 492 17.06 0.20 6.44
N LEU A 493 15.94 0.43 7.13
CA LEU A 493 14.72 0.91 6.48
C LEU A 493 14.63 2.43 6.48
N GLY A 494 14.33 3.01 5.32
CA GLY A 494 14.12 4.46 5.15
C GLY A 494 12.73 4.75 4.57
N PRO A 495 11.89 5.58 5.23
CA PRO A 495 10.74 6.17 4.59
C PRO A 495 11.16 7.01 3.40
N PRO A 496 10.55 6.84 2.23
CA PRO A 496 10.99 7.51 1.00
C PRO A 496 10.97 9.03 1.08
N VAL A 497 10.12 9.60 1.95
CA VAL A 497 9.99 11.04 2.12
C VAL A 497 11.31 11.73 2.49
N PHE A 498 12.22 11.07 3.23
CA PHE A 498 13.51 11.67 3.57
C PHE A 498 14.49 11.67 2.39
N LEU A 499 14.46 10.64 1.54
CA LEU A 499 15.19 10.67 0.27
C LEU A 499 14.71 11.85 -0.60
N TRP A 500 13.39 12.06 -0.68
CA TRP A 500 12.81 13.15 -1.47
C TRP A 500 13.16 14.53 -0.91
N LEU A 501 13.00 14.72 0.40
CA LEU A 501 13.28 15.99 1.07
C LEU A 501 14.74 16.39 0.99
N TYR A 502 15.65 15.43 1.24
CA TYR A 502 17.06 15.76 1.44
C TYR A 502 17.90 15.66 0.17
N HIS A 503 17.55 14.75 -0.74
CA HIS A 503 18.44 14.38 -1.85
C HIS A 503 17.83 14.54 -3.24
N ALA A 504 16.51 14.52 -3.38
CA ALA A 504 15.85 14.62 -4.67
C ALA A 504 15.32 16.04 -5.00
N GLY A 505 15.45 17.00 -4.08
CA GLY A 505 15.08 18.40 -4.32
C GLY A 505 13.58 18.66 -4.30
N TYR A 506 12.76 17.74 -3.76
CA TYR A 506 11.31 17.89 -3.77
C TYR A 506 10.76 18.86 -2.73
N SER A 507 11.51 19.17 -1.66
CA SER A 507 11.08 20.15 -0.66
C SER A 507 10.73 21.50 -1.27
N GLU A 508 11.58 21.98 -2.20
CA GLU A 508 11.33 23.24 -2.91
C GLU A 508 10.15 23.14 -3.88
N VAL A 509 10.01 22.00 -4.58
CA VAL A 509 8.89 21.74 -5.49
C VAL A 509 7.55 21.78 -4.74
N TRP A 510 7.48 21.07 -3.60
CA TRP A 510 6.25 21.01 -2.83
C TRP A 510 5.82 22.36 -2.26
N ASP A 511 6.72 23.09 -1.62
CA ASP A 511 6.40 24.39 -1.04
C ASP A 511 6.06 25.47 -2.09
N LYS A 512 6.58 25.31 -3.33
CA LYS A 512 6.32 26.23 -4.43
C LYS A 512 5.03 25.92 -5.19
N HIS A 513 4.72 24.64 -5.38
CA HIS A 513 3.65 24.18 -6.27
C HIS A 513 2.44 23.60 -5.53
N LEU A 514 2.35 23.83 -4.23
CA LEU A 514 1.18 23.57 -3.40
C LEU A 514 0.66 24.88 -2.81
N ASP A 515 -0.57 25.22 -3.14
CA ASP A 515 -1.32 26.29 -2.48
C ASP A 515 -2.55 25.70 -1.80
N ASP A 516 -2.46 25.49 -0.49
CA ASP A 516 -3.56 25.04 0.35
C ASP A 516 -3.98 26.15 1.31
N PRO A 517 -5.12 26.84 1.05
CA PRO A 517 -5.60 27.93 1.91
C PRO A 517 -5.99 27.45 3.32
N ASN A 518 -6.10 26.13 3.53
CA ASN A 518 -6.46 25.55 4.82
C ASN A 518 -5.25 25.00 5.59
N ALA A 519 -4.05 25.07 5.02
CA ALA A 519 -2.84 24.60 5.70
C ALA A 519 -2.26 25.73 6.58
N PRO A 520 -2.13 25.52 7.90
CA PRO A 520 -1.54 26.54 8.79
C PRO A 520 -0.06 26.81 8.48
N ARG A 521 0.64 25.83 7.90
CA ARG A 521 2.10 25.86 7.68
C ARG A 521 2.49 25.16 6.37
N LYS A 522 3.70 25.46 5.88
CA LYS A 522 4.30 24.77 4.72
C LYS A 522 4.71 23.34 5.07
N ILE A 523 4.86 22.49 4.04
CA ILE A 523 5.29 21.09 4.21
C ILE A 523 6.68 21.03 4.85
N SER A 524 7.61 21.88 4.41
CA SER A 524 8.97 21.92 4.95
C SER A 524 9.00 22.30 6.43
N GLU A 525 8.10 23.16 6.88
CA GLU A 525 7.99 23.55 8.30
C GLU A 525 7.49 22.40 9.16
N TYR A 526 6.47 21.65 8.71
CA TYR A 526 5.99 20.43 9.37
C TYR A 526 7.11 19.40 9.49
N ALA A 527 7.83 19.13 8.39
CA ALA A 527 8.93 18.18 8.37
C ALA A 527 10.06 18.57 9.32
N GLN A 528 10.48 19.84 9.33
CA GLN A 528 11.52 20.36 10.21
C GLN A 528 11.12 20.24 11.69
N GLN A 529 9.88 20.59 12.02
CA GLN A 529 9.40 20.50 13.39
C GLN A 529 9.28 19.05 13.85
N ALA A 530 8.80 18.14 12.99
CA ALA A 530 8.71 16.71 13.31
C ALA A 530 10.08 16.11 13.63
N VAL A 531 11.09 16.47 12.83
CA VAL A 531 12.48 16.07 13.06
C VAL A 531 13.03 16.67 14.35
N ALA A 532 12.81 17.97 14.59
CA ALA A 532 13.24 18.65 15.82
C ALA A 532 12.60 18.06 17.07
N ASN A 533 11.35 17.61 16.99
CA ASN A 533 10.66 16.90 18.06
C ASN A 533 11.18 15.46 18.26
N GLY A 534 12.05 14.97 17.40
CA GLY A 534 12.60 13.61 17.46
C GLY A 534 11.63 12.50 17.09
N TRP A 535 10.47 12.82 16.48
CA TRP A 535 9.44 11.84 16.13
C TRP A 535 9.91 10.82 15.07
N TRP A 536 10.84 11.25 14.21
CA TRP A 536 11.43 10.41 13.15
C TRP A 536 12.84 9.92 13.46
N LYS A 537 13.28 10.06 14.74
CA LYS A 537 14.62 9.63 15.15
C LYS A 537 14.89 8.17 14.80
N GLY A 538 15.96 7.95 14.04
CA GLY A 538 16.34 6.61 13.55
C GLY A 538 15.66 6.17 12.26
N PHE A 539 14.81 7.00 11.65
CA PHE A 539 14.14 6.74 10.39
C PHE A 539 14.46 7.76 9.28
N GLU A 540 15.14 8.84 9.62
CA GLU A 540 15.60 9.83 8.63
C GLU A 540 16.76 9.26 7.81
N ARG A 541 16.44 8.48 6.82
CA ARG A 541 17.44 7.78 6.00
C ARG A 541 17.08 7.83 4.51
N PRO A 542 18.07 8.03 3.62
CA PRO A 542 19.46 8.44 3.95
C PRO A 542 19.50 9.75 4.72
N ALA A 543 20.39 9.85 5.71
CA ALA A 543 20.51 11.07 6.50
C ALA A 543 20.88 12.27 5.61
N ARG A 544 20.54 13.48 6.06
CA ARG A 544 20.71 14.71 5.28
C ARG A 544 22.15 14.92 4.80
N ASP A 545 23.13 14.53 5.62
CA ASP A 545 24.56 14.64 5.37
C ASP A 545 25.19 13.39 4.72
N VAL A 546 24.36 12.39 4.39
CA VAL A 546 24.78 11.13 3.73
C VAL A 546 24.11 11.02 2.36
N PRO A 547 24.59 11.72 1.33
CA PRO A 547 24.00 11.64 0.00
C PRO A 547 24.16 10.23 -0.59
N PRO A 548 23.11 9.71 -1.24
CA PRO A 548 23.20 8.45 -1.96
C PRO A 548 24.33 8.48 -3.01
N ARG A 549 25.08 7.38 -3.07
CA ARG A 549 26.14 7.13 -4.07
C ARG A 549 25.79 5.98 -4.99
N ALA A 550 25.03 5.01 -4.48
CA ALA A 550 24.53 3.92 -5.30
C ALA A 550 23.01 3.78 -5.16
N MET A 551 22.36 3.45 -6.26
CA MET A 551 20.95 3.05 -6.30
C MET A 551 20.85 1.65 -6.93
N LEU A 552 20.29 0.70 -6.19
CA LEU A 552 20.09 -0.68 -6.63
C LEU A 552 18.59 -0.95 -6.73
N VAL A 553 18.14 -1.32 -7.91
CA VAL A 553 16.70 -1.48 -8.21
C VAL A 553 16.41 -2.90 -8.67
N SER A 554 15.38 -3.53 -8.13
CA SER A 554 14.85 -4.79 -8.66
C SER A 554 13.34 -4.73 -8.85
N GLY A 555 12.86 -5.10 -10.04
CA GLY A 555 11.43 -5.13 -10.36
C GLY A 555 10.72 -3.78 -10.18
N GLY A 556 11.45 -2.70 -10.14
CA GLY A 556 10.99 -1.33 -9.96
C GLY A 556 11.34 -0.42 -11.14
N ASN A 557 10.68 0.71 -11.22
CA ASN A 557 10.94 1.73 -12.24
C ASN A 557 10.86 3.13 -11.60
N PRO A 558 11.83 3.48 -10.71
CA PRO A 558 11.79 4.72 -9.94
C PRO A 558 11.69 5.97 -10.81
N LEU A 559 12.41 6.06 -11.92
CA LEU A 559 12.36 7.24 -12.79
C LEU A 559 10.98 7.48 -13.42
N ARG A 560 10.20 6.43 -13.59
CA ARG A 560 8.82 6.54 -14.07
C ARG A 560 7.82 6.69 -12.91
N ARG A 561 8.10 6.14 -11.74
CA ARG A 561 7.14 6.03 -10.65
C ARG A 561 7.07 7.26 -9.75
N HIS A 562 8.20 7.93 -9.50
CA HIS A 562 8.27 9.05 -8.56
C HIS A 562 7.50 10.28 -9.06
N ARG A 563 6.68 10.85 -8.19
CA ARG A 563 6.05 12.15 -8.40
C ARG A 563 7.05 13.26 -8.09
N GLY A 564 6.75 14.48 -8.52
CA GLY A 564 7.71 15.58 -8.47
C GLY A 564 8.56 15.67 -9.75
N GLY A 565 8.25 14.83 -10.73
CA GLY A 565 8.82 14.83 -12.07
C GLY A 565 10.11 14.05 -12.21
N MET A 566 10.18 13.24 -13.26
CA MET A 566 11.37 12.48 -13.64
C MET A 566 12.60 13.38 -13.73
N ASN A 567 12.48 14.57 -14.34
CA ASN A 567 13.59 15.49 -14.54
C ASN A 567 14.19 16.01 -13.23
N THR A 568 13.34 16.29 -12.23
CA THR A 568 13.80 16.71 -10.89
C THR A 568 14.58 15.59 -10.22
N TYR A 569 14.06 14.37 -10.28
CA TYR A 569 14.73 13.20 -9.71
C TYR A 569 16.05 12.86 -10.43
N LEU A 570 16.05 12.90 -11.76
CA LEU A 570 17.27 12.72 -12.57
C LEU A 570 18.36 13.72 -12.19
N LYS A 571 18.06 15.02 -12.27
CA LYS A 571 19.01 16.11 -12.06
C LYS A 571 19.57 16.14 -10.64
N ASN A 572 18.71 15.98 -9.64
CA ASN A 572 19.09 16.18 -8.25
C ASN A 572 19.69 14.93 -7.60
N LEU A 573 19.28 13.74 -8.03
CA LEU A 573 19.73 12.48 -7.43
C LEU A 573 20.39 11.53 -8.44
N TRP A 574 19.65 11.05 -9.44
CA TRP A 574 20.05 9.89 -10.24
C TRP A 574 21.35 10.09 -11.01
N LEU A 575 21.52 11.24 -11.65
CA LEU A 575 22.75 11.56 -12.43
C LEU A 575 23.96 11.82 -11.53
N LYS A 576 23.77 12.05 -10.23
CA LYS A 576 24.85 12.25 -9.25
C LYS A 576 25.35 10.94 -8.61
N LEU A 577 24.67 9.83 -8.85
CA LEU A 577 25.09 8.53 -8.34
C LEU A 577 26.42 8.08 -8.98
N GLU A 578 27.23 7.43 -8.18
CA GLU A 578 28.45 6.76 -8.68
C GLU A 578 28.14 5.40 -9.29
N LEU A 579 26.99 4.80 -8.92
CA LEU A 579 26.54 3.51 -9.40
C LEU A 579 25.00 3.44 -9.43
N ALA A 580 24.45 3.05 -10.59
CA ALA A 580 23.04 2.70 -10.74
C ALA A 580 22.92 1.31 -11.38
N VAL A 581 22.28 0.37 -10.67
CA VAL A 581 22.09 -1.01 -11.14
C VAL A 581 20.59 -1.31 -11.16
N VAL A 582 20.10 -1.84 -12.28
CA VAL A 582 18.70 -2.26 -12.42
C VAL A 582 18.65 -3.73 -12.80
N ALA A 583 18.05 -4.57 -11.94
CA ALA A 583 17.70 -5.95 -12.26
C ALA A 583 16.22 -5.99 -12.66
N ASP A 584 15.95 -6.35 -13.92
CA ASP A 584 14.58 -6.43 -14.46
C ASP A 584 14.52 -7.50 -15.54
N SER A 585 13.33 -7.95 -15.86
CA SER A 585 13.11 -8.88 -16.97
C SER A 585 12.99 -8.18 -18.33
N ARG A 586 12.83 -6.85 -18.34
CA ARG A 586 12.66 -6.04 -19.54
C ARG A 586 13.38 -4.70 -19.44
N TRP A 587 13.53 -4.01 -20.57
CA TRP A 587 14.00 -2.64 -20.60
C TRP A 587 12.94 -1.70 -20.01
N SER A 588 13.31 -1.01 -18.95
CA SER A 588 12.50 0.05 -18.30
C SER A 588 13.20 1.40 -18.44
N THR A 589 12.48 2.50 -18.22
CA THR A 589 13.10 3.84 -18.22
C THR A 589 14.24 3.92 -17.22
N SER A 590 14.09 3.35 -16.03
CA SER A 590 15.19 3.32 -15.04
C SER A 590 16.36 2.48 -15.53
N GLY A 591 16.11 1.39 -16.24
CA GLY A 591 17.15 0.60 -16.88
C GLY A 591 17.91 1.40 -17.95
N LEU A 592 17.20 2.20 -18.78
CA LEU A 592 17.83 3.04 -19.80
C LEU A 592 18.81 4.09 -19.23
N TYR A 593 18.62 4.50 -17.98
CA TYR A 593 19.48 5.45 -17.26
C TYR A 593 20.40 4.79 -16.23
N ALA A 594 20.54 3.46 -16.24
CA ALA A 594 21.43 2.74 -15.34
C ALA A 594 22.88 2.62 -15.90
N ASP A 595 23.81 2.19 -15.07
CA ASP A 595 25.18 1.81 -15.46
C ASP A 595 25.25 0.33 -15.85
N TYR A 596 24.47 -0.51 -15.14
CA TYR A 596 24.34 -1.94 -15.40
C TYR A 596 22.87 -2.33 -15.40
N VAL A 597 22.48 -3.15 -16.37
CA VAL A 597 21.15 -3.77 -16.43
C VAL A 597 21.33 -5.28 -16.42
N LEU A 598 20.74 -5.92 -15.42
CA LEU A 598 20.90 -7.34 -15.15
C LEU A 598 19.61 -8.10 -15.49
N PRO A 599 19.66 -9.15 -16.35
CA PRO A 599 18.46 -9.87 -16.78
C PRO A 599 17.92 -10.75 -15.65
N ALA A 600 16.78 -10.38 -15.10
CA ALA A 600 16.06 -11.17 -14.11
C ALA A 600 15.12 -12.18 -14.78
N ALA A 601 14.95 -13.34 -14.14
CA ALA A 601 13.98 -14.35 -14.56
C ALA A 601 12.55 -13.81 -14.46
N SER A 602 11.72 -14.13 -15.45
CA SER A 602 10.32 -13.76 -15.51
C SER A 602 9.44 -14.84 -14.87
N PHE A 603 8.14 -14.55 -14.68
CA PHE A 603 7.17 -15.57 -14.27
C PHE A 603 7.22 -16.75 -15.24
N TYR A 604 6.96 -17.97 -14.77
CA TYR A 604 7.08 -19.22 -15.50
C TYR A 604 8.52 -19.73 -15.72
N GLU A 605 9.54 -18.91 -15.42
CA GLU A 605 10.95 -19.32 -15.48
C GLU A 605 11.50 -19.77 -14.13
N TYR A 606 10.68 -19.70 -13.07
CA TYR A 606 11.02 -20.13 -11.69
C TYR A 606 9.78 -20.60 -10.94
N ALA A 607 9.99 -21.33 -9.84
CA ALA A 607 8.92 -21.75 -8.94
C ALA A 607 8.79 -20.79 -7.75
N GLU A 608 7.54 -20.36 -7.42
CA GLU A 608 7.27 -19.61 -6.19
C GLU A 608 5.78 -19.49 -5.90
N MET A 609 5.42 -19.48 -4.61
CA MET A 609 4.10 -19.11 -4.16
C MET A 609 3.99 -17.59 -4.03
N ARG A 610 2.96 -16.99 -4.60
CA ARG A 610 2.61 -15.61 -4.31
C ARG A 610 2.09 -15.55 -2.89
N LEU A 611 2.74 -14.79 -2.01
CA LEU A 611 2.19 -14.53 -0.69
C LEU A 611 0.95 -13.63 -0.85
N SER A 612 -0.20 -14.15 -0.45
CA SER A 612 -1.49 -13.53 -0.71
C SER A 612 -1.67 -12.25 0.10
N LEU A 613 -2.42 -11.35 -0.49
CA LEU A 613 -3.09 -10.31 0.26
C LEU A 613 -4.41 -10.89 0.82
N PRO A 614 -4.85 -10.55 2.04
CA PRO A 614 -6.06 -11.12 2.63
C PRO A 614 -7.35 -10.89 1.85
N VAL A 615 -7.33 -9.98 0.90
CA VAL A 615 -8.41 -9.76 -0.08
C VAL A 615 -8.78 -11.06 -0.81
N SER A 616 -7.76 -11.87 -1.14
CA SER A 616 -7.94 -13.25 -1.59
C SER A 616 -7.27 -14.17 -0.58
N ARG A 617 -8.03 -14.95 0.14
CA ARG A 617 -7.47 -15.94 1.09
C ARG A 617 -6.81 -17.12 0.41
N LEU A 618 -7.03 -17.26 -0.89
CA LEU A 618 -6.34 -18.23 -1.71
C LEU A 618 -5.06 -17.61 -2.25
N THR A 619 -3.93 -18.25 -2.06
CA THR A 619 -2.66 -17.87 -2.65
C THR A 619 -2.27 -18.84 -3.75
N ALA A 620 -1.92 -18.33 -4.93
CA ALA A 620 -1.57 -19.13 -6.08
C ALA A 620 -0.06 -19.37 -6.15
N PHE A 621 0.30 -20.51 -6.73
CA PHE A 621 1.67 -20.94 -6.97
C PHE A 621 2.01 -20.88 -8.46
N THR A 622 3.21 -20.42 -8.79
CA THR A 622 3.80 -20.57 -10.13
C THR A 622 4.89 -21.63 -10.07
N ASP A 623 4.87 -22.59 -10.99
CA ASP A 623 5.96 -23.55 -11.18
C ASP A 623 6.88 -23.07 -12.30
N GLN A 624 8.11 -23.55 -12.31
CA GLN A 624 8.99 -23.35 -13.45
C GLN A 624 8.44 -24.15 -14.64
N SER A 625 7.84 -23.43 -15.58
CA SER A 625 7.22 -24.01 -16.78
C SER A 625 8.22 -24.15 -17.92
N VAL A 626 9.17 -23.24 -18.02
CA VAL A 626 10.21 -23.21 -19.08
C VAL A 626 11.59 -22.90 -18.46
N PRO A 627 12.68 -23.28 -19.12
CA PRO A 627 14.01 -22.83 -18.74
C PRO A 627 14.11 -21.28 -18.76
N MET A 628 15.01 -20.73 -17.95
CA MET A 628 15.30 -19.29 -18.00
C MET A 628 15.79 -18.88 -19.37
N LEU A 629 15.28 -17.78 -19.90
CA LEU A 629 15.62 -17.27 -21.23
C LEU A 629 16.98 -16.57 -21.22
N GLY A 630 17.78 -16.88 -22.25
CA GLY A 630 19.11 -16.31 -22.39
C GLY A 630 20.03 -16.67 -21.22
N GLU A 631 20.62 -15.67 -20.60
CA GLU A 631 21.44 -15.79 -19.38
C GLU A 631 20.73 -15.25 -18.14
N SER A 632 19.38 -15.17 -18.16
CA SER A 632 18.62 -14.67 -17.01
C SER A 632 18.90 -15.48 -15.75
N LYS A 633 18.92 -14.80 -14.62
CA LYS A 633 19.07 -15.39 -13.29
C LYS A 633 17.89 -15.01 -12.41
N THR A 634 17.64 -15.80 -11.37
CA THR A 634 16.66 -15.39 -10.35
C THR A 634 17.22 -14.19 -9.57
N ASP A 635 16.32 -13.38 -8.98
CA ASP A 635 16.75 -12.26 -8.12
C ASP A 635 17.74 -12.72 -7.04
N ARG A 636 17.49 -13.91 -6.44
CA ARG A 636 18.35 -14.47 -5.41
C ARG A 636 19.76 -14.82 -5.94
N GLN A 637 19.85 -15.43 -7.11
CA GLN A 637 21.14 -15.72 -7.75
C GLN A 637 21.92 -14.44 -8.06
N ILE A 638 21.23 -13.37 -8.52
CA ILE A 638 21.84 -12.06 -8.75
C ILE A 638 22.38 -11.49 -7.44
N VAL A 639 21.58 -11.50 -6.40
CA VAL A 639 21.94 -10.97 -5.07
C VAL A 639 23.12 -11.74 -4.46
N LEU A 640 23.10 -13.07 -4.52
CA LEU A 640 24.21 -13.88 -3.99
C LEU A 640 25.52 -13.61 -4.74
N GLY A 641 25.51 -13.58 -6.08
CA GLY A 641 26.68 -13.27 -6.87
C GLY A 641 27.28 -11.88 -6.56
N LEU A 642 26.41 -10.87 -6.39
CA LEU A 642 26.85 -9.53 -5.96
C LEU A 642 27.45 -9.56 -4.55
N LEU A 643 26.80 -10.28 -3.62
CA LEU A 643 27.23 -10.33 -2.22
C LEU A 643 28.60 -11.00 -2.07
N GLN A 644 28.82 -12.10 -2.80
CA GLN A 644 30.12 -12.78 -2.86
C GLN A 644 31.24 -11.84 -3.30
N GLN A 645 30.99 -11.05 -4.35
CA GLN A 645 31.99 -10.11 -4.86
C GLN A 645 32.24 -8.92 -3.92
N VAL A 646 31.17 -8.38 -3.29
CA VAL A 646 31.33 -7.33 -2.27
C VAL A 646 32.18 -7.86 -1.10
N GLN A 647 31.84 -9.06 -0.59
CA GLN A 647 32.61 -9.69 0.49
C GLN A 647 34.09 -9.91 0.10
N ALA A 648 34.32 -10.49 -1.06
CA ALA A 648 35.70 -10.76 -1.55
C ALA A 648 36.50 -9.46 -1.69
N ASN A 649 35.91 -8.41 -2.27
CA ASN A 649 36.59 -7.13 -2.46
C ASN A 649 36.91 -6.43 -1.13
N LEU A 650 36.00 -6.44 -0.17
CA LEU A 650 36.22 -5.86 1.16
C LEU A 650 37.32 -6.60 1.90
N LEU A 651 37.30 -7.94 1.90
CA LEU A 651 38.37 -8.75 2.53
C LEU A 651 39.72 -8.54 1.88
N ALA A 652 39.79 -8.47 0.53
CA ALA A 652 41.00 -8.20 -0.19
C ALA A 652 41.63 -6.83 0.14
N ARG A 653 40.80 -5.87 0.56
CA ARG A 653 41.23 -4.55 1.04
C ARG A 653 41.55 -4.53 2.55
N GLY A 654 41.43 -5.66 3.23
CA GLY A 654 41.63 -5.78 4.68
C GLY A 654 40.50 -5.28 5.55
N VAL A 655 39.30 -5.05 4.98
CA VAL A 655 38.12 -4.64 5.71
C VAL A 655 37.43 -5.88 6.26
N GLU A 656 37.64 -6.20 7.52
CA GLU A 656 36.98 -7.35 8.17
C GLU A 656 35.63 -6.98 8.79
N ARG A 657 35.46 -5.71 9.17
CA ARG A 657 34.25 -5.17 9.81
C ARG A 657 34.04 -3.72 9.41
N TYR A 658 32.79 -3.29 9.37
CA TYR A 658 32.44 -1.87 9.20
C TYR A 658 31.15 -1.53 9.96
N LYS A 659 30.99 -0.26 10.30
CA LYS A 659 29.81 0.25 11.03
C LYS A 659 28.62 0.40 10.08
N SER A 660 27.43 0.05 10.56
CA SER A 660 26.15 0.37 9.94
C SER A 660 25.26 1.08 10.95
N GLY A 661 24.09 1.58 10.52
CA GLY A 661 23.13 2.24 11.41
C GLY A 661 22.59 1.36 12.54
N GLY A 662 22.62 0.03 12.39
CA GLY A 662 22.14 -0.95 13.37
C GLY A 662 23.24 -1.65 14.17
N GLY A 663 24.51 -1.30 13.95
CA GLY A 663 25.61 -1.98 14.64
C GLY A 663 26.82 -2.20 13.74
N GLU A 664 27.54 -3.29 13.94
CA GLU A 664 28.70 -3.65 13.18
C GLU A 664 28.40 -4.82 12.24
N ILE A 665 28.87 -4.72 10.98
CA ILE A 665 28.76 -5.79 9.99
C ILE A 665 30.11 -6.50 9.93
N VAL A 666 30.07 -7.81 10.11
CA VAL A 666 31.23 -8.71 9.95
C VAL A 666 31.25 -9.19 8.49
N VAL A 667 32.26 -8.78 7.74
CA VAL A 667 32.32 -9.02 6.29
C VAL A 667 32.32 -10.50 5.95
N ARG A 668 33.05 -11.33 6.69
CA ARG A 668 33.10 -12.79 6.46
C ARG A 668 31.76 -13.51 6.63
N GLU A 669 30.81 -12.87 7.31
CA GLU A 669 29.48 -13.44 7.56
C GLU A 669 28.43 -13.06 6.51
N LEU A 670 28.73 -12.16 5.58
CA LEU A 670 27.76 -11.66 4.61
C LEU A 670 27.13 -12.78 3.77
N GLU A 671 27.98 -13.57 3.09
CA GLU A 671 27.52 -14.72 2.29
C GLU A 671 26.97 -15.84 3.17
N TRP A 672 27.66 -16.14 4.26
CA TRP A 672 27.25 -17.19 5.19
C TRP A 672 25.83 -16.96 5.73
N ARG A 673 25.50 -15.72 6.08
CA ARG A 673 24.13 -15.36 6.50
C ARG A 673 23.12 -15.46 5.35
N ALA A 674 23.49 -15.03 4.14
CA ALA A 674 22.59 -15.07 2.97
C ALA A 674 22.31 -16.49 2.49
N THR A 675 23.19 -17.45 2.81
CA THR A 675 23.04 -18.86 2.49
C THR A 675 22.53 -19.69 3.67
N SER A 676 22.11 -19.04 4.78
CA SER A 676 21.70 -19.69 6.02
C SER A 676 22.71 -20.71 6.50
N GLY A 677 23.96 -20.25 6.73
CA GLY A 677 25.05 -21.11 7.18
C GLY A 677 25.58 -22.06 6.10
N ASN A 678 25.61 -21.64 4.84
CA ASN A 678 25.94 -22.45 3.65
C ASN A 678 24.96 -23.60 3.36
N ARG A 679 23.76 -23.55 3.93
CA ARG A 679 22.72 -24.58 3.69
C ARG A 679 22.11 -24.45 2.29
N TYR A 680 21.95 -23.25 1.78
CA TYR A 680 21.32 -22.97 0.49
C TYR A 680 22.24 -22.11 -0.39
N GLY A 681 22.87 -22.73 -1.37
CA GLY A 681 23.70 -22.05 -2.38
C GLY A 681 22.87 -21.30 -3.44
N ASP A 682 23.48 -21.04 -4.57
CA ASP A 682 22.90 -20.30 -5.70
C ASP A 682 22.35 -21.19 -6.83
N SER A 683 22.38 -22.53 -6.65
CA SER A 683 21.80 -23.45 -7.63
C SER A 683 20.26 -23.42 -7.61
N ASN A 684 19.63 -23.75 -8.73
CA ASN A 684 18.19 -23.91 -8.79
C ASN A 684 17.69 -24.98 -7.80
N GLN A 685 18.47 -26.04 -7.57
CA GLN A 685 18.16 -27.09 -6.60
C GLN A 685 18.18 -26.55 -5.17
N ASP A 686 19.10 -25.67 -4.84
CA ASP A 686 19.15 -25.02 -3.53
C ASP A 686 17.95 -24.07 -3.32
N GLU A 687 17.55 -23.35 -4.36
CA GLU A 687 16.35 -22.51 -4.30
C GLU A 687 15.09 -23.36 -4.09
N GLU A 688 14.94 -24.47 -4.79
CA GLU A 688 13.80 -25.38 -4.58
C GLU A 688 13.78 -25.97 -3.17
N ARG A 689 14.95 -26.34 -2.64
CA ARG A 689 15.06 -26.82 -1.26
C ARG A 689 14.69 -25.74 -0.25
N LEU A 690 15.17 -24.52 -0.45
CA LEU A 690 14.81 -23.38 0.41
C LEU A 690 13.30 -23.08 0.36
N LEU A 691 12.69 -23.16 -0.82
CA LEU A 691 11.24 -23.01 -0.97
C LEU A 691 10.47 -24.13 -0.25
N ASP A 692 10.89 -25.38 -0.42
CA ASP A 692 10.23 -26.51 0.23
C ASP A 692 10.29 -26.40 1.75
N ASP A 693 11.46 -26.12 2.31
CA ASP A 693 11.65 -25.89 3.75
C ASP A 693 10.80 -24.72 4.25
N THR A 694 10.73 -23.62 3.48
CA THR A 694 9.93 -22.44 3.83
C THR A 694 8.44 -22.76 3.85
N TYR A 695 7.93 -23.49 2.86
CA TYR A 695 6.50 -23.81 2.79
C TYR A 695 6.10 -24.82 3.87
N ARG A 696 6.95 -25.80 4.18
CA ARG A 696 6.75 -26.71 5.33
C ARG A 696 6.65 -25.92 6.64
N ALA A 697 7.57 -24.98 6.85
CA ALA A 697 7.55 -24.13 8.03
C ALA A 697 6.25 -23.29 8.10
N MET A 698 5.84 -22.66 7.01
CA MET A 698 4.59 -21.89 6.95
C MET A 698 3.36 -22.75 7.23
N GLY A 699 3.35 -24.01 6.76
CA GLY A 699 2.29 -24.97 7.04
C GLY A 699 2.26 -25.41 8.52
N GLN A 700 3.40 -25.75 9.08
CA GLN A 700 3.53 -26.15 10.48
C GLN A 700 3.14 -25.04 11.45
N MET A 701 3.37 -23.79 11.08
CA MET A 701 2.92 -22.62 11.85
C MET A 701 1.43 -22.30 11.69
N GLY A 702 0.73 -22.97 10.79
CA GLY A 702 -0.66 -22.68 10.50
C GLY A 702 -0.87 -21.34 9.78
N TRP A 703 0.16 -20.76 9.15
CA TRP A 703 0.00 -19.53 8.35
C TRP A 703 -0.71 -19.82 7.04
N PHE A 704 -0.38 -20.97 6.44
CA PHE A 704 -1.04 -21.49 5.26
C PHE A 704 -1.40 -22.95 5.47
N THR A 705 -2.49 -23.35 4.84
CA THR A 705 -2.91 -24.76 4.78
C THR A 705 -3.03 -25.19 3.34
N SER A 706 -2.73 -26.45 3.07
CA SER A 706 -2.98 -27.00 1.74
C SER A 706 -4.49 -27.09 1.47
N VAL A 707 -4.86 -27.09 0.20
CA VAL A 707 -6.27 -27.18 -0.20
C VAL A 707 -6.83 -28.60 -0.10
N ASP A 708 -5.98 -29.61 0.01
CA ASP A 708 -6.34 -31.03 0.10
C ASP A 708 -6.13 -31.64 1.51
N GLY A 709 -5.73 -30.84 2.47
CA GLY A 709 -5.50 -31.27 3.85
C GLY A 709 -4.18 -32.02 4.07
N GLU A 710 -3.35 -32.19 3.04
CA GLU A 710 -2.00 -32.77 3.17
C GLU A 710 -1.01 -31.70 3.70
N ASP A 711 0.21 -32.13 4.06
CA ASP A 711 1.26 -31.21 4.49
C ASP A 711 1.64 -30.23 3.39
N LEU A 712 1.68 -28.95 3.73
CA LEU A 712 2.10 -27.92 2.80
C LEU A 712 3.61 -28.05 2.53
N ASN A 713 3.97 -28.21 1.27
CA ASN A 713 5.34 -28.30 0.77
C ASN A 713 5.36 -28.00 -0.73
N LEU A 714 6.55 -27.98 -1.34
CA LEU A 714 6.68 -27.66 -2.76
C LEU A 714 5.97 -28.70 -3.66
N ALA A 715 6.00 -29.98 -3.31
CA ALA A 715 5.31 -31.04 -4.06
C ALA A 715 3.79 -30.89 -4.01
N ASN A 716 3.25 -30.55 -2.83
CA ASN A 716 1.82 -30.26 -2.65
C ASN A 716 1.39 -29.05 -3.50
N LEU A 717 2.18 -27.96 -3.49
CA LEU A 717 1.90 -26.78 -4.32
C LEU A 717 1.99 -27.08 -5.82
N ARG A 718 2.93 -27.93 -6.25
CA ARG A 718 2.99 -28.41 -7.65
C ARG A 718 1.76 -29.22 -8.05
N LYS A 719 1.22 -30.02 -7.11
CA LYS A 719 -0.02 -30.79 -7.32
C LYS A 719 -1.24 -29.87 -7.41
N ASN A 720 -1.41 -28.98 -6.45
CA ASN A 720 -2.65 -28.23 -6.23
C ASN A 720 -2.65 -26.80 -6.82
N GLY A 721 -1.49 -26.19 -7.05
CA GLY A 721 -1.34 -24.85 -7.59
C GLY A 721 -1.61 -23.71 -6.59
N MET A 722 -1.94 -24.02 -5.35
CA MET A 722 -2.39 -23.02 -4.37
C MET A 722 -2.37 -23.52 -2.93
N ALA A 723 -2.51 -22.58 -2.00
CA ALA A 723 -2.73 -22.79 -0.58
C ALA A 723 -3.73 -21.78 -0.02
N TRP A 724 -4.36 -22.11 1.10
CA TRP A 724 -5.20 -21.20 1.88
C TRP A 724 -4.34 -20.41 2.86
N LEU A 725 -4.52 -19.09 2.90
CA LEU A 725 -4.09 -18.28 4.02
C LEU A 725 -5.01 -18.58 5.20
N SER A 726 -4.47 -19.03 6.30
CA SER A 726 -5.23 -19.55 7.44
C SER A 726 -4.57 -19.21 8.77
N GLY A 727 -5.35 -19.36 9.82
CA GLY A 727 -4.87 -19.35 11.18
C GLY A 727 -4.69 -18.00 11.85
N ARG A 728 -4.59 -18.10 13.17
CA ARG A 728 -4.32 -16.97 14.06
C ARG A 728 -2.83 -16.78 14.37
N PRO A 729 -2.00 -17.81 14.41
CA PRO A 729 -0.57 -17.62 14.68
C PRO A 729 0.13 -16.77 13.64
N SER A 730 -0.49 -16.54 12.49
CA SER A 730 0.10 -15.63 11.52
C SER A 730 0.17 -14.24 12.12
N TRP A 731 1.32 -13.63 12.02
CA TRP A 731 1.54 -12.22 12.28
C TRP A 731 0.44 -11.35 11.67
N HIS A 732 0.02 -11.69 10.45
CA HIS A 732 -0.99 -10.98 9.69
C HIS A 732 -2.36 -11.00 10.36
N ALA A 733 -2.83 -12.17 10.80
CA ALA A 733 -4.13 -12.28 11.44
C ALA A 733 -4.20 -11.51 12.77
N SER A 734 -3.14 -11.60 13.59
CA SER A 734 -3.12 -10.94 14.90
C SER A 734 -2.82 -9.45 14.82
N VAL A 735 -1.96 -9.01 13.89
CA VAL A 735 -1.48 -7.63 13.84
C VAL A 735 -2.31 -6.76 12.92
N VAL A 736 -2.75 -7.32 11.80
CA VAL A 736 -3.39 -6.52 10.74
C VAL A 736 -4.89 -6.78 10.66
N GLN A 737 -5.33 -8.01 10.88
CA GLN A 737 -6.73 -8.36 10.67
C GLN A 737 -7.56 -8.38 11.96
N ASN A 738 -6.96 -8.65 13.10
CA ASN A 738 -7.66 -8.83 14.37
C ASN A 738 -8.84 -9.83 14.27
N ALA A 739 -8.62 -10.90 13.55
CA ALA A 739 -9.59 -11.96 13.32
C ALA A 739 -8.88 -13.23 12.84
N ASP A 740 -9.40 -14.39 13.21
CA ASP A 740 -8.96 -15.65 12.64
C ASP A 740 -9.34 -15.75 11.16
N MET A 741 -8.46 -16.34 10.36
CA MET A 741 -8.73 -16.68 8.97
C MET A 741 -8.97 -18.18 8.87
N VAL A 742 -10.23 -18.58 8.85
CA VAL A 742 -10.63 -19.98 8.80
C VAL A 742 -11.10 -20.30 7.38
N PRO A 743 -10.53 -21.34 6.72
CA PRO A 743 -11.04 -21.78 5.43
C PRO A 743 -12.55 -22.08 5.49
N GLY A 744 -13.28 -21.68 4.45
CA GLY A 744 -14.75 -21.83 4.39
C GLY A 744 -15.57 -20.82 5.20
N GLN A 745 -14.95 -19.95 6.02
CA GLN A 745 -15.64 -18.88 6.74
C GLN A 745 -15.37 -17.53 6.09
N ILE A 746 -16.36 -16.64 6.10
CA ILE A 746 -16.21 -15.26 5.64
C ILE A 746 -15.30 -14.53 6.64
N HIS A 747 -14.20 -14.00 6.13
CA HIS A 747 -13.24 -13.26 6.93
C HIS A 747 -13.72 -11.81 7.13
N ALA A 748 -13.86 -11.39 8.39
CA ALA A 748 -14.23 -10.04 8.77
C ALA A 748 -13.15 -9.47 9.71
N PRO A 749 -12.31 -8.53 9.24
CA PRO A 749 -11.34 -7.84 10.10
C PRO A 749 -12.02 -7.15 11.28
N PHE A 750 -11.30 -7.06 12.41
CA PHE A 750 -11.82 -6.53 13.68
C PHE A 750 -12.93 -7.36 14.33
N ARG A 751 -13.08 -8.62 13.95
CA ARG A 751 -14.01 -9.54 14.65
C ARG A 751 -13.67 -9.65 16.14
N ASP A 752 -12.39 -9.64 16.50
CA ASP A 752 -11.94 -9.73 17.89
C ASP A 752 -12.40 -8.56 18.73
N GLN A 753 -12.47 -7.36 18.18
CA GLN A 753 -12.97 -6.17 18.86
C GLN A 753 -14.46 -6.33 19.16
N VAL A 754 -15.22 -6.83 18.20
CA VAL A 754 -16.68 -6.99 18.36
C VAL A 754 -17.05 -8.18 19.26
N GLU A 755 -16.41 -9.34 19.06
CA GLU A 755 -16.79 -10.57 19.78
C GLU A 755 -16.05 -10.76 21.10
N ARG A 756 -14.74 -10.44 21.14
CA ARG A 756 -13.85 -10.69 22.27
C ARG A 756 -13.54 -9.42 23.07
N LYS A 757 -14.05 -8.27 22.64
CA LYS A 757 -13.85 -6.96 23.25
C LYS A 757 -12.36 -6.56 23.38
N VAL A 758 -11.53 -7.00 22.44
CA VAL A 758 -10.13 -6.61 22.36
C VAL A 758 -10.06 -5.13 21.96
N PRO A 759 -9.25 -4.30 22.64
CA PRO A 759 -9.11 -2.90 22.29
C PRO A 759 -8.53 -2.68 20.90
N TYR A 760 -8.87 -1.55 20.26
CA TYR A 760 -8.20 -1.08 19.05
C TYR A 760 -6.80 -0.52 19.37
N SER A 761 -5.92 -0.52 18.37
CA SER A 761 -4.55 0.03 18.51
C SER A 761 -4.52 1.57 18.36
N THR A 762 -5.52 2.26 18.86
CA THR A 762 -5.64 3.74 18.86
C THR A 762 -5.29 4.34 20.20
N THR A 763 -5.18 5.66 20.26
CA THR A 763 -4.91 6.39 21.51
C THR A 763 -6.02 6.16 22.54
N THR A 764 -7.28 6.16 22.13
CA THR A 764 -8.43 5.93 23.01
C THR A 764 -8.76 4.44 23.21
N ARG A 765 -8.03 3.53 22.58
CA ARG A 765 -8.31 2.10 22.57
C ARG A 765 -9.66 1.73 21.89
N ARG A 766 -10.26 2.66 21.18
CA ARG A 766 -11.54 2.53 20.48
C ARG A 766 -11.44 3.06 19.05
N ILE A 767 -12.44 2.83 18.23
CA ILE A 767 -12.54 3.51 16.93
C ILE A 767 -12.54 5.01 17.19
N GLN A 768 -11.59 5.72 16.61
CA GLN A 768 -11.33 7.11 16.97
C GLN A 768 -11.96 8.06 15.98
N PHE A 769 -12.95 8.83 16.42
CA PHE A 769 -13.51 9.95 15.67
C PHE A 769 -12.68 11.21 15.85
N TYR A 770 -12.21 11.45 17.08
CA TYR A 770 -11.56 12.67 17.49
C TYR A 770 -10.05 12.45 17.70
N ILE A 771 -9.23 13.34 17.15
CA ILE A 771 -7.77 13.30 17.27
C ILE A 771 -7.33 14.56 18.01
N ASP A 772 -6.94 14.42 19.29
CA ASP A 772 -6.53 15.55 20.13
C ASP A 772 -5.05 15.94 19.98
N HIS A 773 -4.41 15.49 18.90
CA HIS A 773 -3.05 15.92 18.59
C HIS A 773 -3.02 17.43 18.26
N PRO A 774 -2.09 18.21 18.82
CA PRO A 774 -2.09 19.67 18.64
C PRO A 774 -2.12 20.14 17.18
N TRP A 775 -1.41 19.46 16.28
CA TRP A 775 -1.42 19.80 14.87
C TRP A 775 -2.78 19.56 14.18
N PHE A 776 -3.50 18.55 14.61
CA PHE A 776 -4.85 18.27 14.10
C PHE A 776 -5.87 19.25 14.64
N VAL A 777 -5.70 19.71 15.90
CA VAL A 777 -6.53 20.74 16.49
C VAL A 777 -6.27 22.10 15.80
N GLU A 778 -4.99 22.48 15.61
CA GLU A 778 -4.56 23.69 14.89
C GLU A 778 -5.11 23.74 13.47
N ALA A 779 -5.08 22.61 12.77
CA ALA A 779 -5.58 22.50 11.40
C ALA A 779 -7.12 22.37 11.31
N ASP A 780 -7.83 22.30 12.45
CA ASP A 780 -9.27 21.98 12.53
C ASP A 780 -9.59 20.63 11.84
N GLU A 781 -8.69 19.63 12.02
CA GLU A 781 -8.83 18.26 11.53
C GLU A 781 -8.95 17.22 12.68
N HIS A 782 -9.13 17.71 13.90
CA HIS A 782 -9.41 16.85 15.06
C HIS A 782 -10.68 16.00 14.85
N LEU A 783 -11.72 16.56 14.22
CA LEU A 783 -12.83 15.85 13.60
C LEU A 783 -12.80 16.00 12.09
N VAL A 784 -13.46 15.09 11.38
CA VAL A 784 -13.65 15.24 9.94
C VAL A 784 -14.39 16.53 9.62
N ARG A 785 -13.93 17.21 8.58
CA ARG A 785 -14.61 18.31 7.92
C ARG A 785 -14.32 18.31 6.43
N TYR A 786 -15.13 18.99 5.68
CA TYR A 786 -14.81 19.31 4.29
C TYR A 786 -13.74 20.40 4.23
N LYS A 787 -12.72 20.18 3.44
CA LYS A 787 -11.75 21.18 3.02
C LYS A 787 -11.71 21.26 1.51
N GLN A 788 -11.68 22.48 1.00
CA GLN A 788 -11.54 22.68 -0.44
C GLN A 788 -10.23 22.03 -0.93
N PRO A 789 -10.24 21.32 -2.07
CA PRO A 789 -9.01 20.76 -2.62
C PRO A 789 -7.97 21.88 -2.85
N PRO A 790 -6.70 21.65 -2.46
CA PRO A 790 -5.66 22.64 -2.70
C PRO A 790 -5.39 22.80 -4.20
N ASN A 791 -4.75 23.91 -4.55
CA ASN A 791 -4.16 24.10 -5.86
C ASN A 791 -2.79 23.41 -5.91
N ILE A 792 -2.68 22.31 -6.68
CA ILE A 792 -1.46 21.55 -6.88
C ILE A 792 -0.99 21.77 -8.32
N GLY A 793 0.20 22.36 -8.49
CA GLY A 793 0.74 22.69 -9.79
C GLY A 793 0.27 24.03 -10.38
N GLY A 794 -0.52 24.81 -9.63
CA GLY A 794 -1.04 26.11 -10.04
C GLY A 794 -2.56 26.22 -9.97
N SER A 795 -3.13 27.30 -10.53
CA SER A 795 -4.56 27.64 -10.44
C SER A 795 -5.36 27.27 -11.70
N GLN A 796 -4.84 26.39 -12.54
CA GLN A 796 -5.49 25.95 -13.78
C GLN A 796 -6.82 25.26 -13.49
N PRO A 797 -7.82 25.38 -14.42
CA PRO A 797 -9.22 25.05 -14.12
C PRO A 797 -9.57 23.56 -14.21
N VAL A 798 -8.71 22.73 -14.79
CA VAL A 798 -8.98 21.32 -15.07
C VAL A 798 -8.21 20.44 -14.09
N ARG A 799 -8.84 19.39 -13.60
CA ARG A 799 -8.20 18.39 -12.73
C ARG A 799 -7.67 17.22 -13.54
N LEU A 800 -6.36 17.00 -13.45
CA LEU A 800 -5.73 15.79 -13.96
C LEU A 800 -6.00 14.63 -12.99
N THR A 801 -6.63 13.59 -13.50
CA THR A 801 -6.94 12.38 -12.75
C THR A 801 -6.48 11.16 -13.52
N GLY A 802 -6.46 10.01 -12.87
CA GLY A 802 -6.07 8.77 -13.53
C GLY A 802 -6.24 7.56 -12.61
N GLY A 803 -5.71 6.47 -13.01
CA GLY A 803 -5.77 5.20 -12.30
C GLY A 803 -4.97 4.14 -13.02
N HIS A 804 -5.16 2.89 -12.65
CA HIS A 804 -4.57 1.76 -13.35
C HIS A 804 -5.18 1.57 -14.73
N LEU A 805 -4.32 1.31 -15.69
CA LEU A 805 -4.73 1.00 -17.04
C LEU A 805 -5.41 -0.38 -17.11
N ARG A 806 -6.43 -0.52 -17.94
CA ARG A 806 -7.14 -1.78 -18.16
C ARG A 806 -6.22 -2.87 -18.74
N TRP A 807 -5.23 -2.49 -19.53
CA TRP A 807 -4.42 -3.37 -20.38
C TRP A 807 -3.03 -3.66 -19.83
N SER A 808 -2.65 -3.02 -18.74
CA SER A 808 -1.37 -3.24 -18.03
C SER A 808 -1.58 -3.21 -16.52
N ILE A 809 -0.58 -3.66 -15.79
CA ILE A 809 -0.47 -3.43 -14.35
C ILE A 809 0.85 -2.73 -14.08
N HIS A 810 0.78 -1.50 -13.57
CA HIS A 810 1.91 -0.59 -13.59
C HIS A 810 2.54 -0.58 -15.00
N SER A 811 3.87 -0.65 -15.11
CA SER A 811 4.53 -0.75 -16.41
C SER A 811 4.71 -2.18 -16.94
N ASN A 812 4.16 -3.21 -16.28
CA ASN A 812 4.10 -4.56 -16.83
C ASN A 812 3.09 -4.62 -17.97
N TRP A 813 3.45 -5.29 -19.06
CA TRP A 813 2.66 -5.49 -20.29
C TRP A 813 2.35 -4.21 -21.08
N VAL A 814 2.77 -3.03 -20.64
CA VAL A 814 2.49 -1.76 -21.33
C VAL A 814 3.13 -1.65 -22.73
N VAL A 815 4.16 -2.46 -22.98
CA VAL A 815 4.86 -2.55 -24.27
C VAL A 815 4.52 -3.82 -25.06
N SER A 816 3.60 -4.66 -24.54
CA SER A 816 3.13 -5.84 -25.28
C SER A 816 2.41 -5.40 -26.57
N GLU A 817 2.80 -5.95 -27.71
CA GLU A 817 2.25 -5.60 -29.01
C GLU A 817 0.72 -5.76 -29.06
N GLU A 818 0.20 -6.83 -28.49
CA GLU A 818 -1.23 -7.08 -28.44
C GLU A 818 -1.96 -6.04 -27.58
N MET A 819 -1.36 -5.63 -26.45
CA MET A 819 -1.93 -4.59 -25.61
C MET A 819 -1.89 -3.22 -26.27
N LEU A 820 -0.80 -2.90 -26.95
CA LEU A 820 -0.68 -1.66 -27.72
C LEU A 820 -1.71 -1.57 -28.85
N LYS A 821 -1.98 -2.66 -29.56
CA LYS A 821 -3.05 -2.71 -30.58
C LYS A 821 -4.43 -2.38 -29.99
N LEU A 822 -4.71 -2.83 -28.76
CA LEU A 822 -5.97 -2.53 -28.07
C LEU A 822 -6.04 -1.06 -27.58
N HIS A 823 -4.91 -0.40 -27.41
CA HIS A 823 -4.77 1.00 -27.02
C HIS A 823 -4.37 1.94 -28.16
N ARG A 824 -4.31 1.46 -29.40
CA ARG A 824 -3.84 2.24 -30.55
C ARG A 824 -2.36 2.64 -30.48
N GLY A 825 -1.56 1.91 -29.70
CA GLY A 825 -0.11 1.98 -29.70
C GLY A 825 0.52 3.07 -28.86
N GLU A 826 -0.25 3.98 -28.23
CA GLU A 826 0.29 5.14 -27.54
C GLU A 826 -0.58 5.58 -26.36
N PRO A 827 -0.03 6.39 -25.44
CA PRO A 827 -0.80 7.06 -24.39
C PRO A 827 -1.88 7.97 -24.97
N PHE A 828 -3.02 8.04 -24.28
CA PHE A 828 -4.06 9.01 -24.58
C PHE A 828 -4.72 9.53 -23.29
N ALA A 829 -5.30 10.73 -23.35
CA ALA A 829 -6.09 11.31 -22.30
C ALA A 829 -7.56 11.38 -22.71
N PHE A 830 -8.46 10.98 -21.83
CA PHE A 830 -9.89 11.22 -22.01
C PHE A 830 -10.19 12.69 -21.74
N VAL A 831 -10.86 13.31 -22.68
CA VAL A 831 -11.26 14.71 -22.66
C VAL A 831 -12.76 14.80 -22.89
N ASN A 832 -13.44 15.64 -22.13
CA ASN A 832 -14.85 15.91 -22.36
C ASN A 832 -15.04 16.45 -23.78
N ASP A 833 -16.04 15.98 -24.50
CA ASP A 833 -16.31 16.32 -25.89
C ASP A 833 -16.69 17.80 -26.10
N GLU A 834 -17.46 18.39 -25.18
CA GLU A 834 -17.80 19.82 -25.22
C GLU A 834 -16.59 20.69 -24.89
N ALA A 835 -15.82 20.31 -23.89
CA ALA A 835 -14.58 21.02 -23.53
C ALA A 835 -13.54 20.96 -24.65
N ALA A 836 -13.44 19.83 -25.37
CA ALA A 836 -12.60 19.67 -26.54
C ALA A 836 -13.07 20.55 -27.71
N LYS A 837 -14.37 20.52 -28.00
CA LYS A 837 -14.97 21.36 -29.06
C LYS A 837 -14.75 22.85 -28.82
N ALA A 838 -14.91 23.30 -27.56
CA ALA A 838 -14.66 24.69 -27.19
C ALA A 838 -13.21 25.14 -27.45
N ARG A 839 -12.26 24.20 -27.51
CA ARG A 839 -10.83 24.42 -27.76
C ARG A 839 -10.38 24.03 -29.17
N GLY A 840 -11.32 23.71 -30.07
CA GLY A 840 -11.03 23.30 -31.46
C GLY A 840 -10.28 21.96 -31.58
N ILE A 841 -10.47 21.07 -30.59
CA ILE A 841 -9.81 19.76 -30.52
C ILE A 841 -10.77 18.70 -31.07
N ALA A 842 -10.27 17.87 -31.99
CA ALA A 842 -10.96 16.71 -32.53
C ALA A 842 -10.46 15.40 -31.92
N GLU A 843 -11.22 14.33 -32.14
CA GLU A 843 -10.81 12.96 -31.76
C GLU A 843 -9.44 12.63 -32.38
N HIS A 844 -8.52 12.17 -31.54
CA HIS A 844 -7.14 11.83 -31.89
C HIS A 844 -6.19 12.98 -32.20
N ASP A 845 -6.62 14.24 -32.04
CA ASP A 845 -5.66 15.35 -32.04
C ASP A 845 -4.64 15.18 -30.92
N TYR A 846 -3.42 15.64 -31.16
CA TYR A 846 -2.48 15.83 -30.07
C TYR A 846 -2.85 17.09 -29.29
N ILE A 847 -2.80 16.96 -27.97
CA ILE A 847 -3.00 18.07 -27.03
C ILE A 847 -1.75 18.26 -26.18
N ARG A 848 -1.41 19.50 -25.91
CA ARG A 848 -0.46 19.90 -24.89
C ARG A 848 -1.22 20.08 -23.58
N VAL A 849 -0.86 19.31 -22.56
CA VAL A 849 -1.37 19.46 -21.20
C VAL A 849 -0.30 20.14 -20.36
N PHE A 850 -0.65 21.17 -19.60
CA PHE A 850 0.32 21.99 -18.91
C PHE A 850 -0.20 22.56 -17.58
N ASN A 851 0.75 22.93 -16.73
CA ASN A 851 0.55 23.70 -15.50
C ASN A 851 1.81 24.52 -15.18
N ASP A 852 1.88 25.15 -14.00
CA ASP A 852 3.04 25.99 -13.60
C ASP A 852 4.32 25.17 -13.36
N TYR A 853 4.22 23.83 -13.30
CA TYR A 853 5.36 22.96 -13.10
C TYR A 853 5.95 22.40 -14.40
N GLY A 854 5.12 22.21 -15.43
CA GLY A 854 5.59 21.70 -16.70
C GLY A 854 4.48 21.40 -17.72
N SER A 855 4.82 20.65 -18.77
CA SER A 855 3.86 20.23 -19.78
C SER A 855 4.24 18.90 -20.41
N PHE A 856 3.25 18.19 -20.95
CA PHE A 856 3.44 16.99 -21.76
C PHE A 856 2.47 16.98 -22.95
N ILE A 857 2.76 16.15 -23.95
CA ILE A 857 1.92 15.99 -25.15
C ILE A 857 1.33 14.60 -25.17
N VAL A 858 0.03 14.51 -25.46
CA VAL A 858 -0.69 13.24 -25.50
C VAL A 858 -1.85 13.30 -26.50
N ARG A 859 -2.32 12.18 -27.02
CA ARG A 859 -3.53 12.14 -27.83
C ARG A 859 -4.80 12.37 -27.01
N ALA A 860 -5.72 13.13 -27.57
CA ALA A 860 -7.07 13.30 -27.05
C ALA A 860 -7.96 12.12 -27.48
N LYS A 861 -8.71 11.60 -26.50
CA LYS A 861 -9.83 10.68 -26.74
C LYS A 861 -11.09 11.31 -26.17
N LEU A 862 -12.02 11.65 -27.03
CA LEU A 862 -13.22 12.35 -26.62
C LEU A 862 -14.18 11.44 -25.89
N SER A 863 -14.84 11.95 -24.84
CA SER A 863 -15.75 11.20 -24.00
C SER A 863 -16.77 12.08 -23.30
N ALA A 864 -18.04 11.89 -23.60
CA ALA A 864 -19.15 12.52 -22.87
C ALA A 864 -19.26 12.03 -21.39
N CYS A 865 -18.55 10.96 -21.03
CA CYS A 865 -18.56 10.42 -19.68
C CYS A 865 -17.54 11.11 -18.75
N THR A 866 -16.61 11.89 -19.30
CA THR A 866 -15.64 12.69 -18.54
C THR A 866 -16.23 14.06 -18.24
N ARG A 867 -15.94 14.63 -17.06
CA ARG A 867 -16.41 15.99 -16.72
C ARG A 867 -15.73 17.06 -17.58
N PRO A 868 -16.39 18.21 -17.83
CA PRO A 868 -15.75 19.33 -18.56
C PRO A 868 -14.49 19.90 -17.88
N ASP A 869 -14.42 19.81 -16.54
CA ASP A 869 -13.32 20.23 -15.68
C ASP A 869 -12.33 19.10 -15.32
N GLN A 870 -12.33 18.01 -16.10
CA GLN A 870 -11.51 16.81 -15.87
C GLN A 870 -10.74 16.41 -17.12
N LEU A 871 -9.51 15.95 -16.90
CA LEU A 871 -8.72 15.22 -17.88
C LEU A 871 -8.30 13.89 -17.23
N VAL A 872 -8.60 12.76 -17.88
CA VAL A 872 -8.30 11.45 -17.33
C VAL A 872 -7.20 10.78 -18.14
N ILE A 873 -6.09 10.46 -17.48
CA ILE A 873 -5.01 9.67 -18.08
C ILE A 873 -4.68 8.48 -17.18
N TYR A 874 -4.81 7.27 -17.72
CA TYR A 874 -4.42 6.08 -16.99
C TYR A 874 -2.91 5.91 -17.02
N HIS A 875 -2.30 5.70 -15.86
CA HIS A 875 -0.85 5.64 -15.72
C HIS A 875 -0.25 4.33 -16.24
N ALA A 876 1.03 4.22 -16.14
CA ALA A 876 1.88 3.05 -16.41
C ALA A 876 2.66 3.09 -17.72
N TRP A 877 2.41 4.07 -18.56
CA TRP A 877 3.19 4.30 -19.77
C TRP A 877 4.63 4.69 -19.44
N GLU A 878 5.54 4.20 -20.22
CA GLU A 878 6.96 4.59 -20.13
C GLU A 878 7.17 5.98 -20.75
N PRO A 879 8.09 6.80 -20.22
CA PRO A 879 8.42 8.10 -20.81
C PRO A 879 8.70 8.07 -22.31
N TYR A 880 9.39 7.04 -22.82
CA TYR A 880 9.72 6.90 -24.25
C TYR A 880 8.50 6.63 -25.15
N GLN A 881 7.31 6.38 -24.58
CA GLN A 881 6.05 6.24 -25.31
C GLN A 881 5.31 7.56 -25.51
N TYR A 882 5.78 8.64 -24.84
CA TYR A 882 5.27 9.98 -25.04
C TYR A 882 6.11 10.76 -26.05
N PRO A 883 5.52 11.67 -26.82
CA PRO A 883 6.29 12.66 -27.53
C PRO A 883 7.24 13.41 -26.58
N ASN A 884 8.46 13.66 -27.02
CA ASN A 884 9.49 14.35 -26.23
C ASN A 884 9.87 13.68 -24.89
N TRP A 885 9.55 12.40 -24.71
CA TRP A 885 9.87 11.65 -23.48
C TRP A 885 9.34 12.26 -22.18
N MET A 886 8.30 13.10 -22.28
CA MET A 886 7.70 13.76 -21.13
C MET A 886 6.37 13.07 -20.77
N PRO A 887 6.35 12.23 -19.71
CA PRO A 887 5.13 11.58 -19.24
C PRO A 887 4.26 12.54 -18.41
N HIS A 888 2.99 12.18 -18.22
CA HIS A 888 2.05 12.97 -17.43
C HIS A 888 2.47 13.19 -15.97
N ASP A 889 3.12 12.19 -15.36
CA ASP A 889 3.65 12.32 -13.99
C ASP A 889 4.84 13.29 -13.89
N GLY A 890 5.40 13.71 -15.01
CA GLY A 890 6.41 14.76 -15.07
C GLY A 890 5.92 16.15 -14.67
N ILE A 891 4.60 16.37 -14.66
CA ILE A 891 3.99 17.65 -14.25
C ILE A 891 3.19 17.54 -12.94
N GLU A 892 3.28 16.43 -12.25
CA GLU A 892 2.66 16.21 -10.93
C GLU A 892 3.66 16.57 -9.84
N PRO A 893 3.49 17.65 -9.06
CA PRO A 893 4.40 17.99 -7.96
C PRO A 893 4.43 16.95 -6.85
N GLY A 894 3.36 16.20 -6.68
CA GLY A 894 3.26 15.09 -5.73
C GLY A 894 3.51 15.47 -4.27
N PRO A 895 2.88 16.51 -3.71
CA PRO A 895 3.14 16.93 -2.34
C PRO A 895 2.60 15.91 -1.33
N PRO A 896 3.33 15.60 -0.26
CA PRO A 896 2.77 14.89 0.89
C PRO A 896 1.96 15.87 1.75
N LYS A 897 0.99 15.36 2.51
CA LYS A 897 0.26 16.19 3.48
C LYS A 897 1.14 16.48 4.70
N GLY A 898 1.27 17.76 5.08
CA GLY A 898 2.12 18.18 6.20
C GLY A 898 1.76 17.50 7.53
N LEU A 899 0.48 17.31 7.83
CA LEU A 899 0.02 16.61 9.04
C LEU A 899 0.52 15.16 9.14
N HIS A 900 0.87 14.52 8.02
CA HIS A 900 1.40 13.17 8.03
C HIS A 900 2.83 13.06 8.59
N PHE A 901 3.49 14.18 8.88
CA PHE A 901 4.74 14.19 9.66
C PHE A 901 4.51 14.14 11.18
N ALA A 902 3.28 14.26 11.64
CA ALA A 902 2.96 14.23 13.06
C ALA A 902 3.41 12.91 13.72
N GLY A 903 3.95 13.00 14.93
CA GLY A 903 4.34 11.89 15.78
C GLY A 903 4.10 12.26 17.25
N GLY A 904 4.62 11.48 18.19
CA GLY A 904 4.38 11.73 19.60
C GLY A 904 2.93 11.48 20.02
N TYR A 905 2.18 10.75 19.23
CA TYR A 905 0.79 10.38 19.46
C TYR A 905 0.66 8.88 19.29
N ARG A 906 0.25 8.17 20.29
CA ARG A 906 0.33 6.72 20.46
C ARG A 906 0.45 5.90 19.15
N HIS A 907 -0.64 5.76 18.40
CA HIS A 907 -0.59 4.94 17.17
C HIS A 907 0.21 5.58 16.02
N PHE A 908 0.46 6.89 16.02
CA PHE A 908 1.35 7.51 15.03
C PHE A 908 2.81 7.05 15.17
N GLU A 909 3.17 6.51 16.33
CA GLU A 909 4.53 6.05 16.61
C GLU A 909 4.78 4.61 16.14
N TYR A 910 3.74 3.81 15.94
CA TYR A 910 3.96 2.38 15.66
C TYR A 910 4.27 2.06 14.23
N THR A 911 4.09 2.98 13.29
CA THR A 911 3.98 2.53 11.93
C THR A 911 4.62 3.45 10.91
N LEU A 912 5.74 3.05 10.48
CA LEU A 912 6.29 3.48 9.20
C LEU A 912 5.47 2.98 8.02
N TRP A 913 4.91 1.78 8.12
CA TRP A 913 4.17 1.11 7.07
C TRP A 913 2.79 1.72 6.79
N ASN A 914 2.17 2.29 7.81
CA ASN A 914 0.80 2.75 7.75
C ASN A 914 0.66 4.26 7.86
N TRP A 915 1.70 4.95 8.30
CA TRP A 915 1.70 6.38 8.55
C TRP A 915 3.05 7.00 8.19
N ALA A 916 3.37 7.02 6.92
CA ALA A 916 4.52 7.79 6.42
C ALA A 916 4.00 8.81 5.42
N PRO A 917 4.52 10.05 5.42
CA PRO A 917 4.17 11.02 4.41
C PRO A 917 4.45 10.47 3.04
N SER A 918 3.44 10.36 2.19
CA SER A 918 3.55 9.86 0.83
C SER A 918 3.05 10.87 -0.17
N GLN A 919 3.53 10.77 -1.39
CA GLN A 919 3.18 11.68 -2.47
C GLN A 919 1.74 11.52 -2.93
N SER A 920 1.00 12.62 -2.99
CA SER A 920 -0.33 12.68 -3.60
C SER A 920 -0.18 12.81 -5.13
N ASP A 921 -0.76 11.89 -5.87
CA ASP A 921 -0.61 11.83 -7.35
C ASP A 921 -1.94 11.96 -8.09
N ARG A 922 -2.96 12.51 -7.42
CA ARG A 922 -4.26 12.79 -8.01
C ARG A 922 -4.65 14.24 -7.73
N GLN A 923 -5.49 14.81 -8.58
CA GLN A 923 -6.01 16.19 -8.46
C GLN A 923 -4.99 17.30 -8.76
N THR A 924 -3.94 17.02 -9.53
CA THR A 924 -3.08 18.10 -10.05
C THR A 924 -3.88 19.01 -10.97
N ASN A 925 -3.74 20.34 -10.80
CA ASN A 925 -4.36 21.34 -11.67
C ASN A 925 -3.60 21.41 -12.98
N VAL A 926 -4.35 21.43 -14.08
CA VAL A 926 -3.83 21.54 -15.44
C VAL A 926 -4.77 22.38 -16.32
N ASP A 927 -4.27 22.80 -17.46
CA ASP A 927 -5.09 23.17 -18.62
C ASP A 927 -4.57 22.42 -19.85
N PHE A 928 -5.30 22.49 -20.95
CA PHE A 928 -4.91 21.83 -22.18
C PHE A 928 -5.35 22.60 -23.42
N GLU A 929 -4.56 22.47 -24.47
CA GLU A 929 -4.77 23.11 -25.77
C GLU A 929 -4.40 22.16 -26.89
N LYS A 930 -4.85 22.44 -28.12
CA LYS A 930 -4.42 21.70 -29.29
C LYS A 930 -2.92 21.90 -29.51
N ALA A 931 -2.19 20.81 -29.72
CA ALA A 931 -0.77 20.90 -30.08
C ALA A 931 -0.63 20.97 -31.61
N ASP A 932 -0.10 22.10 -32.08
CA ASP A 932 0.02 22.36 -33.53
C ASP A 932 1.18 21.61 -34.18
N GLN A 933 2.23 21.27 -33.42
CA GLN A 933 3.37 20.45 -33.86
C GLN A 933 4.06 19.81 -32.66
N PHE A 934 4.82 18.73 -32.90
CA PHE A 934 5.78 18.19 -31.92
C PHE A 934 6.90 19.22 -31.72
N GLY A 935 6.84 19.98 -30.65
CA GLY A 935 7.89 20.91 -30.25
C GLY A 935 9.19 20.24 -29.90
#